data_7d26e29d13328ec645f40823504ee0aa
#
_entry.id   7d26e29d13328ec645f40823504ee0aa
#
_cell.length_a   1.000
_cell.length_b   1.000
_cell.length_c   1.000
_cell.angle_alpha   90.00
_cell.angle_beta   90.00
_cell.angle_gamma   90.00
#
_symmetry.space_group_name_H-M   'P 1'
#
loop_
_entity.id
_entity.type
_entity.pdbx_description
1 polymer ?
#
loop_
_entity_poly.entity_id
_entity_poly.type
_entity_poly.pdbx_seq_one_letter_code
_entity_poly.pdbx_strand_id
1 'polypeptide(L)'
;MTSLFISYSRKDIEFAHKLTEAFKGQGLDFWIDWEGIPPTVDWWREIEKGIEEADVFLFLISPDSAKSKICGKEIDTAVKNGKRIIPIVVREIEWEDTPPQLGHLNYIFFSRDDDFDTAIKKLLTAIQTDYVWAATHRQLQVKALEWERSSKENSFLLRGKELSDAEVQLATNTSKEPHPTDLQREYVFNSRQATDRQRRIVTSIAIAGAIALAALAVFGFVQAGIATQQRATAVSNASVAQTARVDAENNAAVAQTAQANAEEQRRIARVGELAAQTVALREKQALLSLLMGVEAFRAEDNSRTRAGLLDNLNANPQILQYLNGHSDVVVSVAFSPDGKILASGSYDNTIILWDVQKRQPIGKPLQGHTNFVETVAFSPDGKTLASGSDDKTVILWDVASHQIIDQLKGHTNTIRSVAFSPDGKILASGSFDNTIIFWDTSTHQPIGEPLKAHKDGVYSVAFSPDGGLFASGSKDKTVILWDVQSRQPIGEPLQGHTDLVKAVAFSPDGKIIASGSQDTTIILWDIQTHQPVGAPLVGHTDTVRSLAFTPDGKILASGSYDHTIILWDIQTRQRIGQLKGHSNLVHGIAFSPDGSMLASGSDDQTVILWNMKPRLPLGLNLTGHSAPVQSVAFSPNNKILASGGNDNSIILWDTQTLNQSGEPITDYAKAIYSIAFSPDGKTLAAGYADGVIMLWDVITRKSISQSLIQHTRAVTSLAFSPDGKLLASGSVDQTIILWDVATRQPIGDPLKGHTGTVQSVSFSPDGKSLATGSFDHTILLWNVETRQIIGNPMLAHTDRVSSVAFSPDGTQLASAGYDNNIILWDVKSQKPIGGPLIRHTDKVLSVTFSPDGKMLASGSLDKTVILWDVQSHQPIGDPLKGHSNYVTSVIFSSDGKMLASGSVDGTVILWDMDPESWIQKTCQRAGRNFTSAEWAQYFPQETYHNTCP
;
A
#
# COMPACT_ATOMS: atom_id res chain seq x y z
N MET A 1 19.18 -28.82 -5.92
CA MET A 1 19.04 -29.23 -4.51
C MET A 1 19.31 -28.01 -3.67
N THR A 2 18.56 -27.77 -2.62
CA THR A 2 18.77 -26.62 -1.74
C THR A 2 20.03 -26.86 -0.92
N SER A 3 20.98 -25.94 -0.98
CA SER A 3 22.22 -26.01 -0.22
C SER A 3 22.07 -25.26 1.10
N LEU A 4 22.32 -25.90 2.22
CA LEU A 4 22.16 -25.35 3.57
C LEU A 4 23.52 -25.16 4.23
N PHE A 5 23.72 -24.08 4.95
CA PHE A 5 24.81 -23.92 5.90
C PHE A 5 24.25 -23.98 7.33
N ILE A 6 24.82 -24.82 8.20
CA ILE A 6 24.36 -25.01 9.56
C ILE A 6 25.41 -24.48 10.54
N SER A 7 25.08 -23.36 11.19
CA SER A 7 25.89 -22.74 12.24
C SER A 7 25.40 -23.15 13.62
N TYR A 8 26.31 -23.61 14.48
CA TYR A 8 25.98 -24.14 15.80
C TYR A 8 27.13 -24.00 16.78
N SER A 9 26.84 -24.07 18.08
CA SER A 9 27.88 -24.24 19.13
C SER A 9 28.27 -25.70 19.21
N ARG A 10 29.54 -26.00 19.35
CA ARG A 10 30.05 -27.39 19.57
C ARG A 10 29.40 -28.13 20.74
N LYS A 11 28.80 -27.42 21.69
CA LYS A 11 28.00 -28.01 22.75
C LYS A 11 26.63 -28.54 22.30
N ASP A 12 26.18 -28.13 21.09
CA ASP A 12 24.92 -28.55 20.51
C ASP A 12 25.11 -29.60 19.38
N ILE A 13 26.29 -30.25 19.34
CA ILE A 13 26.69 -31.17 18.27
C ILE A 13 25.73 -32.36 18.13
N GLU A 14 25.22 -32.91 19.25
CA GLU A 14 24.28 -34.05 19.21
C GLU A 14 22.97 -33.66 18.53
N PHE A 15 22.49 -32.44 18.76
CA PHE A 15 21.29 -31.94 18.08
C PHE A 15 21.58 -31.68 16.62
N ALA A 16 22.71 -31.09 16.28
CA ALA A 16 23.11 -30.84 14.90
C ALA A 16 23.23 -32.18 14.13
N HIS A 17 23.76 -33.26 14.73
CA HIS A 17 23.75 -34.59 14.12
C HIS A 17 22.33 -35.11 13.87
N LYS A 18 21.42 -34.99 14.85
CA LYS A 18 20.04 -35.43 14.71
C LYS A 18 19.31 -34.69 13.59
N LEU A 19 19.60 -33.38 13.44
CA LEU A 19 19.04 -32.53 12.40
C LEU A 19 19.56 -32.95 11.01
N THR A 20 20.86 -33.19 10.86
CA THR A 20 21.46 -33.60 9.59
C THR A 20 21.00 -34.97 9.12
N GLU A 21 20.82 -35.93 10.06
CA GLU A 21 20.21 -37.23 9.72
C GLU A 21 18.80 -37.08 9.17
N ALA A 22 17.97 -36.17 9.72
CA ALA A 22 16.66 -35.87 9.22
C ALA A 22 16.71 -35.26 7.78
N PHE A 23 17.74 -34.46 7.46
CA PHE A 23 17.93 -33.86 6.13
C PHE A 23 18.40 -34.87 5.07
N LYS A 24 19.26 -35.83 5.42
CA LYS A 24 19.73 -36.88 4.48
C LYS A 24 18.59 -37.65 3.83
N GLY A 25 17.49 -37.85 4.53
CA GLY A 25 16.30 -38.52 4.02
C GLY A 25 15.44 -37.66 3.04
N GLN A 26 15.72 -36.37 2.92
CA GLN A 26 14.92 -35.41 2.15
C GLN A 26 15.61 -34.86 0.90
N GLY A 27 16.84 -35.33 0.58
CA GLY A 27 17.58 -34.90 -0.60
C GLY A 27 18.09 -33.45 -0.52
N LEU A 28 18.26 -32.91 0.68
CA LEU A 28 18.87 -31.61 0.93
C LEU A 28 20.39 -31.75 1.01
N ASP A 29 21.11 -30.81 0.40
CA ASP A 29 22.56 -30.70 0.53
C ASP A 29 22.89 -29.73 1.66
N PHE A 30 23.85 -30.09 2.53
CA PHE A 30 24.17 -29.23 3.68
C PHE A 30 25.67 -29.23 3.97
N TRP A 31 26.13 -28.06 4.41
CA TRP A 31 27.48 -27.83 4.88
C TRP A 31 27.47 -27.59 6.41
N ILE A 32 28.40 -28.26 7.09
CA ILE A 32 28.54 -28.15 8.57
C ILE A 32 30.00 -28.38 8.94
N ASP A 33 30.51 -27.74 9.99
CA ASP A 33 31.95 -27.62 10.29
C ASP A 33 32.61 -28.87 10.89
N TRP A 34 31.89 -29.96 11.17
CA TRP A 34 32.54 -31.14 11.75
C TRP A 34 33.14 -32.11 10.70
N GLU A 35 32.75 -32.08 9.47
CA GLU A 35 33.24 -32.98 8.41
C GLU A 35 34.10 -32.21 7.40
N GLY A 36 35.44 -32.30 7.58
CA GLY A 36 36.31 -32.18 6.45
C GLY A 36 37.10 -30.90 6.20
N ILE A 37 37.36 -30.06 7.21
CA ILE A 37 38.36 -29.00 7.02
C ILE A 37 39.75 -29.60 7.31
N PRO A 38 40.65 -29.78 6.30
CA PRO A 38 41.98 -30.30 6.54
C PRO A 38 42.78 -29.36 7.43
N PRO A 39 43.68 -29.87 8.30
CA PRO A 39 44.47 -29.05 9.21
C PRO A 39 45.44 -28.05 8.53
N THR A 40 45.53 -28.07 7.21
CA THR A 40 46.49 -27.29 6.38
C THR A 40 45.86 -26.12 5.67
N VAL A 41 44.53 -25.87 5.80
CA VAL A 41 43.80 -24.83 5.10
C VAL A 41 43.40 -23.72 6.06
N ASP A 42 43.32 -22.48 5.58
CA ASP A 42 42.77 -21.36 6.32
C ASP A 42 41.30 -21.64 6.69
N TRP A 43 41.11 -22.14 7.90
CA TRP A 43 39.83 -22.60 8.45
C TRP A 43 38.67 -21.58 8.28
N TRP A 44 38.97 -20.29 8.44
CA TRP A 44 37.94 -19.27 8.31
C TRP A 44 37.48 -19.08 6.84
N ARG A 45 38.44 -19.20 5.91
CA ARG A 45 38.15 -19.06 4.49
C ARG A 45 37.24 -20.17 3.95
N GLU A 46 37.36 -21.39 4.50
CA GLU A 46 36.46 -22.51 4.10
C GLU A 46 35.04 -22.30 4.66
N ILE A 47 34.90 -21.81 5.88
CA ILE A 47 33.61 -21.44 6.47
C ILE A 47 32.95 -20.31 5.64
N GLU A 48 33.69 -19.26 5.32
CA GLU A 48 33.22 -18.13 4.53
C GLU A 48 32.73 -18.60 3.15
N LYS A 49 33.48 -19.51 2.50
CA LYS A 49 33.09 -20.13 1.23
C LYS A 49 31.81 -20.99 1.38
N GLY A 50 31.70 -21.80 2.41
CA GLY A 50 30.50 -22.59 2.70
C GLY A 50 29.26 -21.71 2.88
N ILE A 51 29.39 -20.59 3.58
CA ILE A 51 28.31 -19.61 3.70
C ILE A 51 27.99 -18.97 2.35
N GLU A 52 29.00 -18.59 1.54
CA GLU A 52 28.80 -17.99 0.22
C GLU A 52 28.08 -18.94 -0.75
N GLU A 53 28.35 -20.24 -0.69
CA GLU A 53 27.77 -21.25 -1.57
C GLU A 53 26.38 -21.74 -1.12
N ALA A 54 25.97 -21.50 0.14
CA ALA A 54 24.68 -21.92 0.66
C ALA A 54 23.51 -21.08 0.12
N ASP A 55 22.34 -21.70 -0.04
CA ASP A 55 21.06 -21.02 -0.34
C ASP A 55 20.43 -20.48 0.94
N VAL A 56 20.52 -21.23 2.04
CA VAL A 56 19.91 -20.93 3.32
C VAL A 56 20.92 -21.13 4.44
N PHE A 57 20.95 -20.23 5.41
CA PHE A 57 21.77 -20.28 6.60
C PHE A 57 20.89 -20.64 7.80
N LEU A 58 21.09 -21.83 8.36
CA LEU A 58 20.42 -22.30 9.57
C LEU A 58 21.27 -21.97 10.79
N PHE A 59 20.72 -21.25 11.74
CA PHE A 59 21.42 -20.92 12.98
C PHE A 59 20.78 -21.62 14.18
N LEU A 60 21.50 -22.54 14.80
CA LEU A 60 21.06 -23.24 16.00
C LEU A 60 21.30 -22.38 17.25
N ILE A 61 20.21 -21.86 17.80
CA ILE A 61 20.21 -20.91 18.90
C ILE A 61 20.22 -21.69 20.22
N SER A 62 21.25 -21.41 21.04
CA SER A 62 21.39 -21.84 22.41
C SER A 62 22.15 -20.76 23.20
N PRO A 63 22.18 -20.83 24.55
CA PRO A 63 22.99 -19.90 25.34
C PRO A 63 24.49 -19.91 25.00
N ASP A 64 24.98 -21.00 24.42
CA ASP A 64 26.39 -21.17 24.04
C ASP A 64 26.66 -20.61 22.61
N SER A 65 25.76 -20.85 21.66
CA SER A 65 25.91 -20.31 20.29
C SER A 65 25.72 -18.79 20.26
N ALA A 66 24.80 -18.26 21.04
CA ALA A 66 24.54 -16.82 21.12
C ALA A 66 25.76 -16.03 21.67
N LYS A 67 26.53 -16.63 22.62
CA LYS A 67 27.74 -16.03 23.19
C LYS A 67 29.02 -16.38 22.41
N SER A 68 28.93 -17.17 21.34
CA SER A 68 30.05 -17.59 20.53
C SER A 68 30.51 -16.50 19.56
N LYS A 69 31.76 -16.07 19.69
CA LYS A 69 32.37 -15.10 18.76
C LYS A 69 32.48 -15.65 17.33
N ILE A 70 32.56 -16.96 17.15
CA ILE A 70 32.62 -17.61 15.84
C ILE A 70 31.24 -17.60 15.21
N CYS A 71 30.22 -18.08 15.93
CA CYS A 71 28.84 -18.04 15.44
C CYS A 71 28.38 -16.59 15.13
N GLY A 72 28.82 -15.61 15.91
CA GLY A 72 28.56 -14.20 15.61
C GLY A 72 29.17 -13.76 14.28
N LYS A 73 30.43 -14.15 13.99
CA LYS A 73 31.06 -13.86 12.69
C LYS A 73 30.38 -14.58 11.53
N GLU A 74 29.91 -15.80 11.72
CA GLU A 74 29.16 -16.57 10.72
C GLU A 74 27.83 -15.88 10.38
N ILE A 75 27.09 -15.39 11.38
CA ILE A 75 25.89 -14.59 11.20
C ILE A 75 26.20 -13.31 10.42
N ASP A 76 27.22 -12.55 10.83
CA ASP A 76 27.62 -11.32 10.13
C ASP A 76 27.98 -11.59 8.67
N THR A 77 28.68 -12.72 8.40
CA THR A 77 29.01 -13.14 7.03
C THR A 77 27.77 -13.54 6.26
N ALA A 78 26.83 -14.26 6.88
CA ALA A 78 25.56 -14.63 6.24
C ALA A 78 24.72 -13.39 5.90
N VAL A 79 24.62 -12.40 6.80
CA VAL A 79 23.95 -11.12 6.57
C VAL A 79 24.63 -10.33 5.45
N LYS A 80 25.96 -10.18 5.47
CA LYS A 80 26.75 -9.50 4.45
C LYS A 80 26.52 -10.10 3.05
N ASN A 81 26.41 -11.43 2.97
CA ASN A 81 26.16 -12.16 1.73
C ASN A 81 24.67 -12.29 1.39
N GLY A 82 23.78 -11.60 2.13
CA GLY A 82 22.34 -11.61 1.88
C GLY A 82 21.73 -13.00 1.94
N LYS A 83 22.17 -13.84 2.87
CA LYS A 83 21.64 -15.20 3.01
C LYS A 83 20.29 -15.19 3.71
N ARG A 84 19.42 -16.09 3.29
CA ARG A 84 18.18 -16.34 4.03
C ARG A 84 18.52 -17.06 5.34
N ILE A 85 18.29 -16.37 6.45
CA ILE A 85 18.61 -16.90 7.79
C ILE A 85 17.36 -17.49 8.42
N ILE A 86 17.43 -18.75 8.87
CA ILE A 86 16.35 -19.41 9.60
C ILE A 86 16.89 -19.74 11.01
N PRO A 87 16.45 -19.02 12.05
CA PRO A 87 16.86 -19.25 13.42
C PRO A 87 16.08 -20.43 14.04
N ILE A 88 16.80 -21.36 14.64
CA ILE A 88 16.28 -22.59 15.26
C ILE A 88 16.65 -22.59 16.73
N VAL A 89 15.67 -22.49 17.64
CA VAL A 89 15.92 -22.54 19.08
C VAL A 89 15.99 -23.99 19.55
N VAL A 90 17.18 -24.40 19.92
CA VAL A 90 17.48 -25.79 20.37
C VAL A 90 17.54 -25.94 21.90
N ARG A 91 17.85 -24.86 22.60
CA ARG A 91 17.78 -24.72 24.06
C ARG A 91 17.29 -23.34 24.43
N GLU A 92 16.52 -23.22 25.52
CA GLU A 92 15.98 -21.94 25.98
C GLU A 92 17.08 -20.89 26.19
N ILE A 93 16.83 -19.67 25.78
CA ILE A 93 17.71 -18.51 25.85
C ILE A 93 16.92 -17.30 26.31
N GLU A 94 17.54 -16.43 27.12
CA GLU A 94 17.01 -15.12 27.43
C GLU A 94 17.03 -14.26 26.14
N TRP A 95 15.94 -13.55 25.84
CA TRP A 95 15.81 -12.78 24.60
C TRP A 95 16.87 -11.67 24.48
N GLU A 96 17.36 -11.16 25.60
CA GLU A 96 18.43 -10.15 25.66
C GLU A 96 19.79 -10.66 25.18
N ASP A 97 20.02 -11.99 25.28
CA ASP A 97 21.23 -12.65 24.81
C ASP A 97 21.18 -13.03 23.31
N THR A 98 20.05 -12.80 22.62
CA THR A 98 19.90 -13.15 21.20
C THR A 98 20.67 -12.17 20.32
N PRO A 99 21.43 -12.65 19.30
CA PRO A 99 22.12 -11.76 18.36
C PRO A 99 21.18 -10.74 17.71
N PRO A 100 21.50 -9.43 17.70
CA PRO A 100 20.60 -8.37 17.22
C PRO A 100 20.13 -8.57 15.79
N GLN A 101 20.94 -9.20 14.94
CA GLN A 101 20.66 -9.48 13.53
C GLN A 101 19.49 -10.44 13.34
N LEU A 102 19.12 -11.19 14.37
CA LEU A 102 18.06 -12.20 14.33
C LEU A 102 16.72 -11.70 14.92
N GLY A 103 16.71 -10.57 15.62
CA GLY A 103 15.57 -10.11 16.43
C GLY A 103 14.26 -9.88 15.66
N HIS A 104 14.32 -9.71 14.33
CA HIS A 104 13.15 -9.49 13.47
C HIS A 104 12.67 -10.75 12.73
N LEU A 105 13.36 -11.89 12.92
CA LEU A 105 13.07 -13.14 12.21
C LEU A 105 12.08 -14.04 12.98
N ASN A 106 11.39 -14.90 12.25
CA ASN A 106 10.53 -15.93 12.85
C ASN A 106 11.36 -17.14 13.28
N TYR A 107 11.23 -17.54 14.55
CA TYR A 107 11.97 -18.61 15.16
C TYR A 107 11.26 -19.96 15.05
N ILE A 108 12.00 -21.03 14.83
CA ILE A 108 11.49 -22.41 14.91
C ILE A 108 12.02 -23.05 16.19
N PHE A 109 11.12 -23.46 17.07
CA PHE A 109 11.45 -23.98 18.38
C PHE A 109 11.51 -25.52 18.35
N PHE A 110 12.64 -26.06 18.86
CA PHE A 110 12.85 -27.48 19.13
C PHE A 110 13.04 -27.74 20.64
N SER A 111 13.00 -26.70 21.46
CA SER A 111 13.23 -26.73 22.91
C SER A 111 11.97 -26.82 23.76
N ARG A 112 10.79 -26.63 23.15
CA ARG A 112 9.48 -26.72 23.81
C ARG A 112 8.80 -28.04 23.44
N ASP A 113 7.74 -28.42 24.17
CA ASP A 113 7.00 -29.69 24.09
C ASP A 113 6.50 -30.12 22.66
N ASP A 114 6.95 -29.47 21.60
CA ASP A 114 6.74 -29.93 20.24
C ASP A 114 7.57 -31.17 19.95
N ASP A 115 6.93 -32.26 19.51
CA ASP A 115 7.59 -33.43 18.97
C ASP A 115 8.58 -33.04 17.87
N PHE A 116 9.80 -33.59 17.90
CA PHE A 116 10.86 -33.31 16.93
C PHE A 116 10.38 -33.43 15.48
N ASP A 117 9.50 -34.42 15.21
CA ASP A 117 8.95 -34.65 13.86
C ASP A 117 8.01 -33.53 13.38
N THR A 118 7.33 -32.87 14.31
CA THR A 118 6.50 -31.69 14.00
C THR A 118 7.35 -30.45 13.73
N ALA A 119 8.38 -30.22 14.52
CA ALA A 119 9.29 -29.10 14.35
C ALA A 119 10.12 -29.24 13.05
N ILE A 120 10.56 -30.47 12.69
CA ILE A 120 11.27 -30.71 11.43
C ILE A 120 10.39 -30.47 10.21
N LYS A 121 9.09 -30.79 10.23
CA LYS A 121 8.16 -30.47 9.15
C LYS A 121 8.01 -28.97 8.96
N LYS A 122 7.87 -28.21 10.04
CA LYS A 122 7.84 -26.73 9.98
C LYS A 122 9.13 -26.17 9.34
N LEU A 123 10.27 -26.71 9.74
CA LEU A 123 11.59 -26.32 9.20
C LEU A 123 11.72 -26.66 7.71
N LEU A 124 11.33 -27.84 7.28
CA LEU A 124 11.38 -28.24 5.86
C LEU A 124 10.47 -27.35 5.00
N THR A 125 9.29 -27.01 5.50
CA THR A 125 8.39 -26.07 4.82
C THR A 125 9.05 -24.69 4.71
N ALA A 126 9.66 -24.19 5.78
CA ALA A 126 10.38 -22.92 5.75
C ALA A 126 11.56 -22.94 4.76
N ILE A 127 12.34 -24.01 4.68
CA ILE A 127 13.44 -24.15 3.72
C ILE A 127 12.95 -24.14 2.27
N GLN A 128 11.84 -24.79 1.97
CA GLN A 128 11.31 -24.91 0.59
C GLN A 128 10.58 -23.67 0.09
N THR A 129 10.18 -22.77 0.96
CA THR A 129 9.50 -21.53 0.59
C THR A 129 10.46 -20.62 -0.20
N ASP A 130 10.04 -20.10 -1.36
CA ASP A 130 10.80 -19.20 -2.24
C ASP A 130 12.17 -19.76 -2.74
N TYR A 131 12.29 -21.06 -2.87
CA TYR A 131 13.53 -21.74 -3.31
C TYR A 131 14.12 -21.16 -4.61
N VAL A 132 13.29 -20.90 -5.62
CA VAL A 132 13.76 -20.40 -6.93
C VAL A 132 14.46 -19.05 -6.78
N TRP A 133 13.93 -18.18 -5.93
CA TRP A 133 14.57 -16.90 -5.66
C TRP A 133 15.88 -17.06 -4.88
N ALA A 134 15.90 -17.87 -3.82
CA ALA A 134 17.10 -18.11 -3.00
C ALA A 134 18.27 -18.67 -3.86
N ALA A 135 17.99 -19.61 -4.75
CA ALA A 135 18.98 -20.18 -5.65
C ALA A 135 19.51 -19.14 -6.66
N THR A 136 18.63 -18.32 -7.23
CA THR A 136 19.02 -17.26 -8.18
C THR A 136 19.81 -16.16 -7.48
N HIS A 137 19.39 -15.76 -6.28
CA HIS A 137 20.11 -14.80 -5.44
C HIS A 137 21.54 -15.27 -5.13
N ARG A 138 21.72 -16.54 -4.75
CA ARG A 138 23.05 -17.14 -4.53
C ARG A 138 23.93 -17.05 -5.78
N GLN A 139 23.41 -17.46 -6.95
CA GLN A 139 24.19 -17.42 -8.19
C GLN A 139 24.67 -16.01 -8.54
N LEU A 140 23.81 -15.02 -8.36
CA LEU A 140 24.15 -13.62 -8.59
C LEU A 140 25.17 -13.10 -7.57
N GLN A 141 25.04 -13.53 -6.29
CA GLN A 141 25.95 -13.15 -5.22
C GLN A 141 27.37 -13.72 -5.45
N VAL A 142 27.47 -14.99 -5.80
CA VAL A 142 28.76 -15.64 -6.11
C VAL A 142 29.48 -14.90 -7.26
N LYS A 143 28.79 -14.59 -8.35
CA LYS A 143 29.36 -13.83 -9.48
C LYS A 143 29.77 -12.41 -9.07
N ALA A 144 29.00 -11.74 -8.22
CA ALA A 144 29.33 -10.42 -7.71
C ALA A 144 30.58 -10.43 -6.82
N LEU A 145 30.74 -11.44 -5.97
CA LEU A 145 31.92 -11.66 -5.14
C LEU A 145 33.19 -12.01 -5.97
N GLU A 146 33.05 -12.83 -7.00
CA GLU A 146 34.13 -13.10 -7.95
C GLU A 146 34.60 -11.83 -8.64
N TRP A 147 33.68 -10.99 -9.08
CA TRP A 147 33.99 -9.69 -9.67
C TRP A 147 34.70 -8.76 -8.70
N GLU A 148 34.23 -8.69 -7.43
CA GLU A 148 34.89 -7.90 -6.37
C GLU A 148 36.30 -8.39 -6.09
N ARG A 149 36.51 -9.72 -5.97
CA ARG A 149 37.85 -10.34 -5.73
C ARG A 149 38.81 -10.16 -6.92
N SER A 150 38.26 -10.00 -8.12
CA SER A 150 39.02 -9.72 -9.35
C SER A 150 39.29 -8.22 -9.53
N SER A 151 39.29 -7.42 -8.46
CA SER A 151 39.52 -5.96 -8.49
C SER A 151 38.56 -5.24 -9.44
N LYS A 152 37.33 -5.75 -9.55
CA LYS A 152 36.22 -5.22 -10.37
C LYS A 152 36.53 -5.16 -11.87
N GLU A 153 37.27 -6.13 -12.39
CA GLU A 153 37.61 -6.24 -13.83
C GLU A 153 36.36 -6.37 -14.73
N ASN A 154 36.39 -5.68 -15.87
CA ASN A 154 35.31 -5.69 -16.85
C ASN A 154 35.07 -7.07 -17.53
N SER A 155 36.04 -7.99 -17.48
CA SER A 155 35.94 -9.34 -18.01
C SER A 155 34.93 -10.21 -17.28
N PHE A 156 34.67 -9.92 -15.99
CA PHE A 156 33.73 -10.66 -15.15
C PHE A 156 32.31 -10.10 -15.17
N LEU A 157 32.05 -9.01 -15.89
CA LEU A 157 30.72 -8.38 -15.94
C LEU A 157 29.72 -9.20 -16.73
N LEU A 158 28.47 -9.19 -16.30
CA LEU A 158 27.33 -9.85 -16.97
C LEU A 158 27.08 -9.24 -18.36
N ARG A 159 26.66 -10.07 -19.33
CA ARG A 159 26.38 -9.64 -20.70
C ARG A 159 25.12 -10.32 -21.26
N GLY A 160 24.51 -9.68 -22.24
CA GLY A 160 23.39 -10.24 -22.99
C GLY A 160 22.21 -10.66 -22.09
N LYS A 161 21.74 -11.89 -22.24
CA LYS A 161 20.59 -12.43 -21.52
C LYS A 161 20.83 -12.50 -20.00
N GLU A 162 22.02 -12.87 -19.56
CA GLU A 162 22.34 -12.96 -18.13
C GLU A 162 22.22 -11.60 -17.42
N LEU A 163 22.64 -10.52 -18.07
CA LEU A 163 22.48 -9.16 -17.54
C LEU A 163 20.99 -8.79 -17.45
N SER A 164 20.22 -9.06 -18.50
CA SER A 164 18.79 -8.78 -18.53
C SER A 164 18.02 -9.57 -17.46
N ASP A 165 18.36 -10.85 -17.29
CA ASP A 165 17.74 -11.71 -16.29
C ASP A 165 18.09 -11.22 -14.86
N ALA A 166 19.34 -10.80 -14.61
CA ALA A 166 19.76 -10.25 -13.33
C ALA A 166 19.07 -8.92 -13.00
N GLU A 167 18.90 -8.03 -13.98
CA GLU A 167 18.16 -6.77 -13.82
C GLU A 167 16.70 -7.02 -13.43
N VAL A 168 16.03 -7.94 -14.12
CA VAL A 168 14.66 -8.33 -13.80
C VAL A 168 14.56 -8.94 -12.40
N GLN A 169 15.48 -9.81 -12.03
CA GLN A 169 15.51 -10.45 -10.71
C GLN A 169 15.68 -9.45 -9.56
N LEU A 170 16.59 -8.49 -9.72
CA LEU A 170 16.79 -7.43 -8.70
C LEU A 170 15.58 -6.48 -8.59
N ALA A 171 14.91 -6.23 -9.71
CA ALA A 171 13.74 -5.35 -9.73
C ALA A 171 12.47 -6.00 -9.14
N THR A 172 12.28 -7.31 -9.40
CA THR A 172 11.03 -8.01 -9.04
C THR A 172 11.04 -8.62 -7.62
N ASN A 173 12.22 -8.82 -7.02
CA ASN A 173 12.35 -9.54 -5.76
C ASN A 173 12.87 -8.68 -4.60
N THR A 174 12.63 -7.37 -4.63
CA THR A 174 13.09 -6.43 -3.60
C THR A 174 12.48 -6.66 -2.21
N SER A 175 11.32 -7.29 -2.14
CA SER A 175 10.58 -7.59 -0.90
C SER A 175 10.76 -9.03 -0.40
N LYS A 176 11.48 -9.87 -1.15
CA LYS A 176 11.70 -11.28 -0.79
C LYS A 176 13.01 -11.47 -0.02
N GLU A 177 13.01 -12.38 0.94
CA GLU A 177 14.25 -12.81 1.60
C GLU A 177 14.90 -13.99 0.84
N PRO A 178 16.24 -14.00 0.69
CA PRO A 178 17.17 -12.95 1.10
C PRO A 178 17.08 -11.70 0.23
N HIS A 179 17.26 -10.52 0.83
CA HIS A 179 17.23 -9.27 0.09
C HIS A 179 18.46 -9.11 -0.82
N PRO A 180 18.32 -8.46 -2.00
CA PRO A 180 19.46 -8.16 -2.86
C PRO A 180 20.52 -7.33 -2.13
N THR A 181 21.78 -7.78 -2.13
CA THR A 181 22.89 -7.07 -1.48
C THR A 181 23.33 -5.84 -2.28
N ASP A 182 23.98 -4.88 -1.63
CA ASP A 182 24.52 -3.69 -2.31
C ASP A 182 25.59 -4.07 -3.34
N LEU A 183 26.38 -5.13 -3.07
CA LEU A 183 27.35 -5.66 -4.01
C LEU A 183 26.71 -6.21 -5.28
N GLN A 184 25.59 -6.93 -5.17
CA GLN A 184 24.84 -7.42 -6.34
C GLN A 184 24.30 -6.25 -7.17
N ARG A 185 23.77 -5.21 -6.53
CA ARG A 185 23.27 -4.01 -7.21
C ARG A 185 24.39 -3.28 -7.93
N GLU A 186 25.55 -3.09 -7.27
CA GLU A 186 26.74 -2.48 -7.86
C GLU A 186 27.26 -3.29 -9.06
N TYR A 187 27.29 -4.60 -8.94
CA TYR A 187 27.74 -5.52 -9.98
C TYR A 187 26.86 -5.44 -11.24
N VAL A 188 25.55 -5.51 -11.09
CA VAL A 188 24.60 -5.40 -12.21
C VAL A 188 24.64 -4.01 -12.84
N PHE A 189 24.73 -2.95 -12.04
CA PHE A 189 24.88 -1.59 -12.53
C PHE A 189 26.14 -1.37 -13.38
N ASN A 190 27.30 -1.85 -12.91
CA ASN A 190 28.55 -1.77 -13.68
C ASN A 190 28.50 -2.62 -14.95
N SER A 191 27.86 -3.79 -14.91
CA SER A 191 27.60 -4.66 -16.07
C SER A 191 26.78 -3.92 -17.14
N ARG A 192 25.77 -3.16 -16.73
CA ARG A 192 24.98 -2.32 -17.63
C ARG A 192 25.79 -1.21 -18.26
N GLN A 193 26.54 -0.44 -17.45
CA GLN A 193 27.40 0.63 -17.97
C GLN A 193 28.44 0.13 -18.98
N ALA A 194 29.06 -1.02 -18.73
CA ALA A 194 30.04 -1.61 -19.64
C ALA A 194 29.39 -2.01 -20.98
N THR A 195 28.20 -2.61 -20.94
CA THR A 195 27.43 -2.99 -22.13
C THR A 195 27.05 -1.77 -22.97
N ASP A 196 26.58 -0.69 -22.34
CA ASP A 196 26.22 0.54 -23.03
C ASP A 196 27.44 1.25 -23.63
N ARG A 197 28.60 1.23 -22.93
CA ARG A 197 29.86 1.77 -23.43
C ARG A 197 30.36 0.97 -24.66
N GLN A 198 30.25 -0.36 -24.62
CA GLN A 198 30.64 -1.22 -25.74
C GLN A 198 29.75 -1.00 -26.96
N ARG A 199 28.42 -0.85 -26.77
CA ARG A 199 27.49 -0.50 -27.84
C ARG A 199 27.84 0.83 -28.51
N ARG A 200 28.19 1.89 -27.73
CA ARG A 200 28.63 3.19 -28.28
C ARG A 200 29.90 3.07 -29.09
N ILE A 201 30.88 2.27 -28.65
CA ILE A 201 32.15 2.04 -29.37
C ILE A 201 31.91 1.31 -30.68
N VAL A 202 31.09 0.24 -30.68
CA VAL A 202 30.79 -0.54 -31.89
C VAL A 202 30.05 0.31 -32.92
N THR A 203 29.10 1.15 -32.46
CA THR A 203 28.35 2.08 -33.33
C THR A 203 29.28 3.14 -33.94
N SER A 204 30.24 3.65 -33.16
CA SER A 204 31.23 4.64 -33.65
C SER A 204 32.20 4.03 -34.64
N ILE A 205 32.65 2.78 -34.44
CA ILE A 205 33.53 2.07 -35.36
C ILE A 205 32.81 1.71 -36.68
N ALA A 206 31.52 1.33 -36.59
CA ALA A 206 30.71 1.05 -37.78
C ALA A 206 30.53 2.30 -38.65
N ILE A 207 30.30 3.44 -38.03
CA ILE A 207 30.16 4.76 -38.73
C ILE A 207 31.51 5.16 -39.34
N ALA A 208 32.63 5.01 -38.63
CA ALA A 208 33.97 5.32 -39.17
C ALA A 208 34.37 4.38 -40.30
N GLY A 209 34.03 3.10 -40.21
CA GLY A 209 34.26 2.10 -41.28
C GLY A 209 33.47 2.39 -42.57
N ALA A 210 32.22 2.81 -42.43
CA ALA A 210 31.37 3.19 -43.57
C ALA A 210 31.91 4.45 -44.29
N ILE A 211 32.44 5.41 -43.58
CA ILE A 211 33.05 6.63 -44.13
C ILE A 211 34.36 6.28 -44.85
N ALA A 212 35.19 5.39 -44.30
CA ALA A 212 36.48 4.97 -44.93
C ALA A 212 36.27 4.15 -46.20
N LEU A 213 35.24 3.28 -46.26
CA LEU A 213 34.89 2.52 -47.45
C LEU A 213 34.33 3.41 -48.57
N ALA A 214 33.54 4.43 -48.20
CA ALA A 214 33.05 5.43 -49.15
C ALA A 214 34.20 6.29 -49.77
N ALA A 215 35.24 6.64 -48.99
CA ALA A 215 36.38 7.36 -49.46
C ALA A 215 37.29 6.51 -50.39
N LEU A 216 37.47 5.21 -50.12
CA LEU A 216 38.24 4.31 -50.96
C LEU A 216 37.56 3.98 -52.31
N ALA A 217 36.20 3.90 -52.30
CA ALA A 217 35.43 3.70 -53.55
C ALA A 217 35.52 4.90 -54.47
N VAL A 218 35.58 6.13 -53.95
CA VAL A 218 35.72 7.36 -54.73
C VAL A 218 37.09 7.48 -55.33
N PHE A 219 38.18 7.03 -54.65
CA PHE A 219 39.57 7.08 -55.17
C PHE A 219 39.86 6.07 -56.26
N GLY A 220 39.20 4.87 -56.22
CA GLY A 220 39.35 3.83 -57.24
C GLY A 220 38.70 4.14 -58.61
N PHE A 221 37.66 4.99 -58.59
CA PHE A 221 36.92 5.32 -59.82
C PHE A 221 37.48 6.46 -60.65
N VAL A 222 38.40 7.26 -60.15
CA VAL A 222 38.92 8.43 -60.85
C VAL A 222 40.05 8.08 -61.82
N GLN A 223 40.72 6.92 -61.74
CA GLN A 223 41.88 6.52 -62.57
C GLN A 223 41.59 5.66 -63.80
N ALA A 224 40.37 5.19 -64.02
CA ALA A 224 40.05 4.22 -65.09
C ALA A 224 39.04 4.73 -66.17
N GLY A 225 38.70 6.00 -66.24
CA GLY A 225 37.53 6.45 -66.97
C GLY A 225 37.72 7.59 -68.00
N ILE A 226 38.93 7.96 -68.45
CA ILE A 226 39.10 8.99 -69.44
C ILE A 226 39.48 8.33 -70.78
N ALA A 227 38.59 7.77 -71.53
CA ALA A 227 38.67 7.64 -72.96
C ALA A 227 37.60 6.70 -73.63
N THR A 228 36.43 6.67 -73.41
CA THR A 228 35.45 5.95 -74.30
C THR A 228 34.09 5.78 -73.57
N GLN A 229 33.40 6.82 -73.26
CA GLN A 229 31.96 6.57 -72.89
C GLN A 229 31.09 7.84 -72.74
N GLN A 230 31.04 8.70 -73.68
CA GLN A 230 30.14 9.87 -73.62
C GLN A 230 28.69 9.64 -74.13
N ARG A 231 28.32 8.38 -74.44
CA ARG A 231 26.94 8.06 -74.89
C ARG A 231 26.22 6.93 -74.11
N ALA A 232 26.89 6.11 -73.34
CA ALA A 232 26.25 5.05 -72.49
C ALA A 232 26.02 5.49 -71.06
N THR A 233 26.68 6.57 -70.67
CA THR A 233 26.69 7.05 -69.24
C THR A 233 25.40 7.79 -68.83
N ALA A 234 24.63 8.32 -69.78
CA ALA A 234 23.41 9.06 -69.37
C ALA A 234 22.25 8.15 -68.90
N VAL A 235 22.15 6.94 -69.44
CA VAL A 235 21.09 5.97 -69.02
C VAL A 235 21.50 5.16 -67.79
N SER A 236 22.79 4.84 -67.69
CA SER A 236 23.33 4.13 -66.46
C SER A 236 23.33 5.02 -65.25
N ASN A 237 23.70 6.29 -65.36
CA ASN A 237 23.75 7.19 -64.22
C ASN A 237 22.32 7.54 -63.70
N ALA A 238 21.29 7.53 -64.54
CA ALA A 238 19.93 7.68 -64.06
C ALA A 238 19.42 6.49 -63.22
N SER A 239 19.77 5.26 -63.64
CA SER A 239 19.40 4.05 -62.90
C SER A 239 20.20 3.88 -61.59
N VAL A 240 21.49 4.23 -61.61
CA VAL A 240 22.34 4.21 -60.40
C VAL A 240 21.93 5.32 -59.42
N ALA A 241 21.62 6.52 -59.95
CA ALA A 241 21.08 7.61 -59.12
C ALA A 241 19.70 7.27 -58.49
N GLN A 242 18.86 6.55 -59.25
CA GLN A 242 17.55 6.09 -58.75
C GLN A 242 17.69 4.98 -57.72
N THR A 243 18.62 4.03 -57.90
CA THR A 243 18.95 2.99 -56.89
C THR A 243 19.57 3.62 -55.66
N ALA A 244 20.54 4.53 -55.80
CA ALA A 244 21.14 5.25 -54.70
C ALA A 244 20.13 6.15 -53.92
N ARG A 245 19.13 6.72 -54.64
CA ARG A 245 18.05 7.45 -53.99
C ARG A 245 17.11 6.53 -53.23
N VAL A 246 16.73 5.38 -53.77
CA VAL A 246 15.90 4.39 -53.10
C VAL A 246 16.65 3.80 -51.89
N ASP A 247 17.95 3.51 -51.99
CA ASP A 247 18.77 3.05 -50.88
C ASP A 247 18.94 4.13 -49.81
N ALA A 248 19.07 5.42 -50.19
CA ALA A 248 19.10 6.53 -49.23
C ALA A 248 17.76 6.72 -48.53
N GLU A 249 16.64 6.61 -49.25
CA GLU A 249 15.30 6.64 -48.68
C GLU A 249 15.05 5.45 -47.75
N ASN A 250 15.47 4.24 -48.13
CA ASN A 250 15.38 3.06 -47.27
C ASN A 250 16.26 3.17 -46.01
N ASN A 251 17.49 3.66 -46.15
CA ASN A 251 18.41 3.86 -45.04
C ASN A 251 17.89 5.00 -44.10
N ALA A 252 17.29 6.05 -44.65
CA ALA A 252 16.62 7.08 -43.85
C ALA A 252 15.40 6.54 -43.09
N ALA A 253 14.61 5.68 -43.73
CA ALA A 253 13.46 5.01 -43.09
C ALA A 253 13.92 4.05 -41.98
N VAL A 254 15.00 3.27 -42.22
CA VAL A 254 15.60 2.40 -41.18
C VAL A 254 16.18 3.23 -40.04
N ALA A 255 16.86 4.34 -40.31
CA ALA A 255 17.38 5.25 -39.29
C ALA A 255 16.28 5.90 -38.48
N GLN A 256 15.20 6.35 -39.12
CA GLN A 256 14.02 6.86 -38.43
C GLN A 256 13.35 5.80 -37.54
N THR A 257 13.22 4.57 -38.04
CA THR A 257 12.67 3.45 -37.27
C THR A 257 13.57 3.13 -36.05
N ALA A 258 14.91 3.11 -36.26
CA ALA A 258 15.88 2.90 -35.20
C ALA A 258 15.85 4.01 -34.14
N GLN A 259 15.70 5.27 -34.58
CA GLN A 259 15.55 6.42 -33.69
C GLN A 259 14.25 6.33 -32.90
N ALA A 260 13.13 6.07 -33.57
CA ALA A 260 11.82 5.90 -32.91
C ALA A 260 11.86 4.75 -31.89
N ASN A 261 12.49 3.62 -32.23
CA ASN A 261 12.68 2.51 -31.30
C ASN A 261 13.56 2.89 -30.10
N ALA A 262 14.61 3.69 -30.32
CA ALA A 262 15.50 4.15 -29.25
C ALA A 262 14.78 5.15 -28.32
N GLU A 263 13.96 6.02 -28.89
CA GLU A 263 13.12 6.95 -28.12
C GLU A 263 12.07 6.21 -27.30
N GLU A 264 11.42 5.20 -27.88
CA GLU A 264 10.46 4.36 -27.18
C GLU A 264 11.11 3.57 -26.04
N GLN A 265 12.31 3.00 -26.26
CA GLN A 265 13.06 2.31 -25.19
C GLN A 265 13.47 3.25 -24.06
N ARG A 266 13.83 4.51 -24.37
CA ARG A 266 14.11 5.52 -23.34
C ARG A 266 12.85 5.88 -22.55
N ARG A 267 11.71 6.01 -23.23
CA ARG A 267 10.42 6.28 -22.59
C ARG A 267 10.03 5.17 -21.63
N ILE A 268 10.11 3.91 -22.08
CA ILE A 268 9.82 2.72 -21.25
C ILE A 268 10.75 2.66 -20.03
N ALA A 269 12.04 2.90 -20.23
CA ALA A 269 13.01 2.91 -19.13
C ALA A 269 12.71 4.01 -18.11
N ARG A 270 12.35 5.22 -18.60
CA ARG A 270 11.99 6.36 -17.74
C ARG A 270 10.73 6.09 -16.91
N VAL A 271 9.69 5.56 -17.53
CA VAL A 271 8.45 5.17 -16.84
C VAL A 271 8.72 4.11 -15.77
N GLY A 272 9.56 3.12 -16.10
CA GLY A 272 9.98 2.10 -15.15
C GLY A 272 10.73 2.66 -13.94
N GLU A 273 11.61 3.65 -14.18
CA GLU A 273 12.33 4.36 -13.13
C GLU A 273 11.38 5.14 -12.20
N LEU A 274 10.47 5.95 -12.77
CA LEU A 274 9.51 6.73 -12.00
C LEU A 274 8.59 5.85 -11.16
N ALA A 275 8.10 4.75 -11.72
CA ALA A 275 7.30 3.79 -10.99
C ALA A 275 8.08 3.12 -9.84
N ALA A 276 9.36 2.79 -10.06
CA ALA A 276 10.22 2.23 -9.00
C ALA A 276 10.49 3.25 -7.89
N GLN A 277 10.74 4.51 -8.24
CA GLN A 277 10.93 5.60 -7.28
C GLN A 277 9.65 5.84 -6.47
N THR A 278 8.47 5.79 -7.10
CA THR A 278 7.18 5.88 -6.41
C THR A 278 7.08 4.85 -5.28
N VAL A 279 7.45 3.60 -5.55
CA VAL A 279 7.43 2.53 -4.53
C VAL A 279 8.49 2.76 -3.46
N ALA A 280 9.73 3.10 -3.85
CA ALA A 280 10.85 3.29 -2.93
C ALA A 280 10.63 4.45 -1.94
N LEU A 281 9.93 5.49 -2.36
CA LEU A 281 9.64 6.67 -1.53
C LEU A 281 8.43 6.46 -0.60
N ARG A 282 7.58 5.47 -0.84
CA ARG A 282 6.29 5.29 -0.15
C ARG A 282 6.39 5.26 1.38
N GLU A 283 7.37 4.55 1.91
CA GLU A 283 7.54 4.43 3.37
C GLU A 283 8.39 5.55 3.98
N LYS A 284 9.31 6.11 3.20
CA LYS A 284 10.31 7.08 3.70
C LYS A 284 9.89 8.53 3.47
N GLN A 285 9.23 8.81 2.36
CA GLN A 285 8.85 10.15 1.91
C GLN A 285 7.49 10.07 1.22
N ALA A 286 6.45 9.75 1.97
CA ALA A 286 5.12 9.47 1.43
C ALA A 286 4.57 10.62 0.56
N LEU A 287 4.83 11.88 0.93
CA LEU A 287 4.45 13.05 0.13
C LEU A 287 5.10 13.04 -1.26
N LEU A 288 6.41 12.80 -1.34
CA LEU A 288 7.11 12.71 -2.62
C LEU A 288 6.66 11.51 -3.44
N SER A 289 6.36 10.37 -2.79
CA SER A 289 5.79 9.21 -3.45
C SER A 289 4.44 9.51 -4.12
N LEU A 290 3.58 10.32 -3.47
CA LEU A 290 2.31 10.77 -4.06
C LEU A 290 2.55 11.55 -5.36
N LEU A 291 3.42 12.56 -5.33
CA LEU A 291 3.74 13.39 -6.50
C LEU A 291 4.43 12.58 -7.60
N MET A 292 5.38 11.71 -7.23
CA MET A 292 6.06 10.82 -8.17
C MET A 292 5.10 9.87 -8.87
N GLY A 293 4.10 9.34 -8.17
CA GLY A 293 3.06 8.49 -8.74
C GLY A 293 2.24 9.19 -9.81
N VAL A 294 1.93 10.48 -9.63
CA VAL A 294 1.24 11.29 -10.63
C VAL A 294 2.11 11.47 -11.88
N GLU A 295 3.39 11.83 -11.72
CA GLU A 295 4.31 11.99 -12.84
C GLU A 295 4.56 10.67 -13.59
N ALA A 296 4.71 9.57 -12.87
CA ALA A 296 4.85 8.25 -13.49
C ALA A 296 3.62 7.89 -14.34
N PHE A 297 2.42 8.15 -13.83
CA PHE A 297 1.18 7.89 -14.58
C PHE A 297 1.02 8.80 -15.80
N ARG A 298 1.37 10.08 -15.69
CA ARG A 298 1.34 11.02 -16.83
C ARG A 298 2.34 10.67 -17.92
N ALA A 299 3.51 10.16 -17.53
CA ALA A 299 4.49 9.69 -18.49
C ALA A 299 3.96 8.52 -19.32
N GLU A 300 3.20 7.61 -18.72
CA GLU A 300 2.52 6.51 -19.38
C GLU A 300 1.45 5.88 -18.49
N ASP A 301 0.23 5.77 -18.99
CA ASP A 301 -0.85 5.03 -18.36
C ASP A 301 -0.71 3.53 -18.63
N ASN A 302 -0.13 2.79 -17.72
CA ASN A 302 0.00 1.34 -17.76
C ASN A 302 -0.26 0.71 -16.38
N SER A 303 -0.30 -0.62 -16.33
CA SER A 303 -0.58 -1.36 -15.09
C SER A 303 0.34 -1.00 -13.92
N ARG A 304 1.62 -0.77 -14.19
CA ARG A 304 2.63 -0.45 -13.17
C ARG A 304 2.44 0.95 -12.60
N THR A 305 2.17 1.94 -13.44
CA THR A 305 1.94 3.32 -13.01
C THR A 305 0.58 3.49 -12.33
N ARG A 306 -0.44 2.78 -12.80
CA ARG A 306 -1.74 2.65 -12.12
C ARG A 306 -1.58 2.03 -10.73
N ALA A 307 -0.80 0.96 -10.62
CA ALA A 307 -0.48 0.35 -9.33
C ALA A 307 0.19 1.33 -8.36
N GLY A 308 1.13 2.14 -8.85
CA GLY A 308 1.79 3.18 -8.05
C GLY A 308 0.81 4.19 -7.44
N LEU A 309 -0.12 4.73 -8.24
CA LEU A 309 -1.17 5.65 -7.77
C LEU A 309 -2.13 4.98 -6.77
N LEU A 310 -2.63 3.80 -7.13
CA LEU A 310 -3.59 3.04 -6.35
C LEU A 310 -3.03 2.68 -4.97
N ASP A 311 -1.83 2.15 -4.95
CA ASP A 311 -1.17 1.73 -3.71
C ASP A 311 -0.81 2.93 -2.83
N ASN A 312 -0.42 4.08 -3.39
CA ASN A 312 -0.19 5.29 -2.62
C ASN A 312 -1.46 5.80 -1.94
N LEU A 313 -2.61 5.71 -2.63
CA LEU A 313 -3.90 6.08 -2.04
C LEU A 313 -4.32 5.09 -0.93
N ASN A 314 -3.99 3.81 -1.08
CA ASN A 314 -4.35 2.75 -0.14
C ASN A 314 -3.38 2.60 1.03
N ALA A 315 -2.09 2.96 0.87
CA ALA A 315 -1.06 2.77 1.89
C ALA A 315 -1.37 3.50 3.20
N ASN A 316 -1.90 4.73 3.10
CA ASN A 316 -2.23 5.56 4.26
C ASN A 316 -3.64 6.18 4.11
N PRO A 317 -4.70 5.37 4.24
CA PRO A 317 -6.07 5.82 4.01
C PRO A 317 -6.55 6.90 4.99
N GLN A 318 -5.91 7.00 6.16
CA GLN A 318 -6.22 8.00 7.16
C GLN A 318 -5.70 9.41 6.82
N ILE A 319 -4.70 9.54 5.95
CA ILE A 319 -4.20 10.87 5.56
C ILE A 319 -5.26 11.59 4.72
N LEU A 320 -5.75 12.72 5.23
CA LEU A 320 -6.63 13.62 4.48
C LEU A 320 -5.83 14.53 3.56
N GLN A 321 -4.80 15.17 4.11
CA GLN A 321 -3.94 16.10 3.38
C GLN A 321 -2.67 16.42 4.16
N TYR A 322 -1.59 16.72 3.43
CA TYR A 322 -0.42 17.42 3.93
C TYR A 322 -0.65 18.93 3.79
N LEU A 323 -0.56 19.66 4.90
CA LEU A 323 -0.61 21.13 4.92
C LEU A 323 0.84 21.63 4.87
N ASN A 324 1.18 22.30 3.80
CA ASN A 324 2.53 22.79 3.52
C ASN A 324 2.54 24.33 3.57
N GLY A 325 3.50 24.92 4.24
CA GLY A 325 3.56 26.38 4.39
C GLY A 325 4.68 26.86 5.29
N HIS A 326 5.07 26.06 6.29
CA HIS A 326 6.22 26.34 7.12
C HIS A 326 7.52 26.02 6.38
N SER A 327 8.56 26.78 6.67
CA SER A 327 9.91 26.60 6.09
C SER A 327 10.87 25.87 7.02
N ASP A 328 10.43 25.50 8.23
CA ASP A 328 11.19 24.77 9.23
C ASP A 328 10.25 23.89 10.06
N VAL A 329 10.79 23.14 11.03
CA VAL A 329 10.12 22.20 11.92
C VAL A 329 8.78 22.71 12.44
N VAL A 330 7.72 21.94 12.33
CA VAL A 330 6.43 22.22 12.96
C VAL A 330 6.34 21.49 14.30
N VAL A 331 6.39 22.25 15.40
CA VAL A 331 6.54 21.68 16.75
C VAL A 331 5.20 21.51 17.45
N SER A 332 4.24 22.38 17.22
CA SER A 332 2.97 22.42 17.94
C SER A 332 1.80 22.64 17.00
N VAL A 333 0.70 21.94 17.25
CA VAL A 333 -0.56 22.10 16.55
C VAL A 333 -1.71 22.15 17.56
N ALA A 334 -2.71 22.99 17.29
CA ALA A 334 -3.91 23.12 18.12
C ALA A 334 -5.15 23.44 17.28
N PHE A 335 -6.27 22.77 17.53
CA PHE A 335 -7.56 23.11 16.93
C PHE A 335 -8.26 24.21 17.74
N SER A 336 -8.97 25.10 17.05
CA SER A 336 -9.93 26.00 17.69
C SER A 336 -11.06 25.18 18.31
N PRO A 337 -11.74 25.69 19.39
CA PRO A 337 -12.81 24.96 20.06
C PRO A 337 -14.00 24.61 19.17
N ASP A 338 -14.24 25.37 18.09
CA ASP A 338 -15.27 25.07 17.08
C ASP A 338 -14.80 24.12 15.96
N GLY A 339 -13.53 23.71 15.99
CA GLY A 339 -12.90 22.81 15.02
C GLY A 339 -12.69 23.37 13.62
N LYS A 340 -12.93 24.69 13.39
CA LYS A 340 -12.84 25.28 12.06
C LYS A 340 -11.45 25.78 11.70
N ILE A 341 -10.65 26.14 12.71
CA ILE A 341 -9.30 26.65 12.55
C ILE A 341 -8.31 25.69 13.20
N LEU A 342 -7.18 25.44 12.55
CA LEU A 342 -6.02 24.79 13.12
C LEU A 342 -4.88 25.81 13.17
N ALA A 343 -4.20 25.93 14.29
CA ALA A 343 -2.96 26.69 14.42
C ALA A 343 -1.77 25.75 14.41
N SER A 344 -0.69 26.13 13.73
CA SER A 344 0.60 25.43 13.77
C SER A 344 1.72 26.41 14.10
N GLY A 345 2.57 26.07 15.08
CA GLY A 345 3.76 26.83 15.48
C GLY A 345 5.03 26.15 15.01
N SER A 346 6.02 26.94 14.54
CA SER A 346 7.21 26.41 13.86
C SER A 346 8.50 27.09 14.30
N TYR A 347 9.60 26.37 14.05
CA TYR A 347 10.98 26.89 14.17
C TYR A 347 11.32 27.95 13.12
N ASP A 348 10.45 28.21 12.14
CA ASP A 348 10.54 29.36 11.25
C ASP A 348 10.11 30.69 11.91
N ASN A 349 9.86 30.67 13.23
CA ASN A 349 9.43 31.79 14.08
C ASN A 349 8.01 32.27 13.78
N THR A 350 7.22 31.52 13.01
CA THR A 350 5.87 31.93 12.62
C THR A 350 4.80 30.96 13.12
N ILE A 351 3.56 31.42 13.08
CA ILE A 351 2.37 30.59 13.30
C ILE A 351 1.52 30.69 12.04
N ILE A 352 1.04 29.57 11.54
CA ILE A 352 0.07 29.53 10.43
C ILE A 352 -1.29 29.12 10.99
N LEU A 353 -2.33 29.87 10.63
CA LEU A 353 -3.71 29.50 10.85
C LEU A 353 -4.25 28.85 9.58
N TRP A 354 -4.90 27.69 9.72
CA TRP A 354 -5.45 26.90 8.61
C TRP A 354 -6.97 26.81 8.72
N ASP A 355 -7.68 27.06 7.63
CA ASP A 355 -9.08 26.69 7.48
C ASP A 355 -9.17 25.17 7.34
N VAL A 356 -9.75 24.51 8.33
CA VAL A 356 -9.81 23.04 8.41
C VAL A 356 -10.66 22.43 7.28
N GLN A 357 -11.74 23.11 6.88
CA GLN A 357 -12.62 22.65 5.82
C GLN A 357 -12.00 22.81 4.43
N LYS A 358 -11.44 24.00 4.14
CA LYS A 358 -10.78 24.28 2.87
C LYS A 358 -9.37 23.70 2.81
N ARG A 359 -8.77 23.42 3.96
CA ARG A 359 -7.40 22.92 4.14
C ARG A 359 -6.35 23.84 3.50
N GLN A 360 -6.52 25.12 3.70
CA GLN A 360 -5.67 26.19 3.18
C GLN A 360 -5.33 27.18 4.29
N PRO A 361 -4.18 27.90 4.19
CA PRO A 361 -3.84 28.91 5.18
C PRO A 361 -4.85 30.07 5.17
N ILE A 362 -5.14 30.61 6.34
CA ILE A 362 -5.98 31.79 6.54
C ILE A 362 -5.04 33.00 6.65
N GLY A 363 -4.99 33.83 5.61
CA GLY A 363 -4.13 35.01 5.60
C GLY A 363 -2.63 34.70 5.50
N LYS A 364 -1.79 35.64 5.98
CA LYS A 364 -0.35 35.45 6.06
C LYS A 364 0.03 34.81 7.39
N PRO A 365 1.20 34.13 7.49
CA PRO A 365 1.70 33.64 8.76
C PRO A 365 1.80 34.77 9.78
N LEU A 366 1.41 34.49 11.06
CA LEU A 366 1.55 35.41 12.16
C LEU A 366 3.03 35.58 12.49
N GLN A 367 3.51 36.82 12.53
CA GLN A 367 4.90 37.20 12.79
C GLN A 367 4.98 38.08 14.01
N GLY A 368 5.83 37.75 14.98
CA GLY A 368 5.99 38.51 16.22
C GLY A 368 7.07 37.92 17.13
N HIS A 369 7.20 36.60 17.14
CA HIS A 369 8.30 35.94 17.83
C HIS A 369 9.62 36.16 17.09
N THR A 370 10.70 36.33 17.87
CA THR A 370 12.05 36.54 17.34
C THR A 370 12.89 35.25 17.33
N ASN A 371 12.33 34.15 17.84
CA ASN A 371 12.94 32.82 17.85
C ASN A 371 11.83 31.76 17.74
N PHE A 372 12.20 30.48 17.73
CA PHE A 372 11.34 29.31 17.52
C PHE A 372 10.03 29.37 18.32
N VAL A 373 8.91 29.13 17.64
CA VAL A 373 7.60 28.99 18.30
C VAL A 373 7.46 27.54 18.74
N GLU A 374 7.52 27.30 20.05
CA GLU A 374 7.53 25.96 20.64
C GLU A 374 6.13 25.41 20.94
N THR A 375 5.14 26.27 21.14
CA THR A 375 3.82 25.87 21.59
C THR A 375 2.75 26.88 21.17
N VAL A 376 1.56 26.36 20.80
CA VAL A 376 0.35 27.17 20.55
C VAL A 376 -0.85 26.58 21.25
N ALA A 377 -1.76 27.40 21.75
CA ALA A 377 -3.02 27.00 22.37
C ALA A 377 -4.12 28.05 22.15
N PHE A 378 -5.32 27.61 21.79
CA PHE A 378 -6.49 28.48 21.71
C PHE A 378 -7.13 28.69 23.08
N SER A 379 -7.66 29.89 23.32
CA SER A 379 -8.59 30.15 24.42
C SER A 379 -9.88 29.33 24.24
N PRO A 380 -10.60 28.96 25.32
CA PRO A 380 -11.84 28.18 25.22
C PRO A 380 -12.96 28.83 24.40
N ASP A 381 -12.95 30.17 24.27
CA ASP A 381 -13.89 30.91 23.40
C ASP A 381 -13.43 31.03 21.95
N GLY A 382 -12.21 30.54 21.63
CA GLY A 382 -11.61 30.54 20.30
C GLY A 382 -11.19 31.91 19.77
N LYS A 383 -11.26 32.98 20.56
CA LYS A 383 -10.94 34.33 20.07
C LYS A 383 -9.47 34.69 20.21
N THR A 384 -8.80 34.11 21.19
CA THR A 384 -7.38 34.36 21.47
C THR A 384 -6.56 33.10 21.20
N LEU A 385 -5.41 33.26 20.58
CA LEU A 385 -4.38 32.26 20.50
C LEU A 385 -3.18 32.66 21.35
N ALA A 386 -2.69 31.77 22.19
CA ALA A 386 -1.45 31.96 22.92
C ALA A 386 -0.34 31.19 22.25
N SER A 387 0.84 31.77 22.15
CA SER A 387 2.07 31.10 21.65
C SER A 387 3.24 31.35 22.60
N GLY A 388 3.99 30.27 22.88
CA GLY A 388 5.23 30.33 23.67
C GLY A 388 6.45 30.05 22.81
N SER A 389 7.58 30.73 23.10
CA SER A 389 8.75 30.70 22.22
C SER A 389 10.07 30.57 22.98
N ASP A 390 11.10 30.20 22.24
CA ASP A 390 12.52 30.31 22.63
C ASP A 390 12.98 31.74 22.88
N ASP A 391 12.24 32.75 22.42
CA ASP A 391 12.49 34.15 22.75
C ASP A 391 12.08 34.51 24.18
N LYS A 392 11.64 33.54 24.96
CA LYS A 392 11.25 33.62 26.39
C LYS A 392 9.96 34.39 26.64
N THR A 393 9.15 34.60 25.62
CA THR A 393 7.88 35.34 25.72
C THR A 393 6.69 34.48 25.36
N VAL A 394 5.53 34.82 25.93
CA VAL A 394 4.23 34.37 25.43
C VAL A 394 3.62 35.51 24.65
N ILE A 395 3.16 35.29 23.44
CA ILE A 395 2.39 36.26 22.67
C ILE A 395 0.93 35.83 22.63
N LEU A 396 0.02 36.79 22.93
CA LEU A 396 -1.41 36.62 22.73
C LEU A 396 -1.81 37.27 21.42
N TRP A 397 -2.56 36.51 20.61
CA TRP A 397 -3.01 36.93 19.29
C TRP A 397 -4.53 36.98 19.22
N ASP A 398 -5.08 38.01 18.59
CA ASP A 398 -6.50 38.03 18.19
C ASP A 398 -6.68 37.18 16.92
N VAL A 399 -7.47 36.11 17.00
CA VAL A 399 -7.64 35.12 15.96
C VAL A 399 -8.31 35.70 14.71
N ALA A 400 -9.21 36.67 14.89
CA ALA A 400 -9.99 37.26 13.80
C ALA A 400 -9.19 38.31 13.01
N SER A 401 -8.44 39.16 13.69
CA SER A 401 -7.67 40.25 13.08
C SER A 401 -6.22 39.85 12.75
N HIS A 402 -5.72 38.72 13.30
CA HIS A 402 -4.36 38.26 13.21
C HIS A 402 -3.33 39.24 13.83
N GLN A 403 -3.76 40.10 14.77
CA GLN A 403 -2.90 41.08 15.42
C GLN A 403 -2.46 40.59 16.80
N ILE A 404 -1.30 41.07 17.24
CA ILE A 404 -0.83 40.85 18.60
C ILE A 404 -1.71 41.66 19.58
N ILE A 405 -2.26 40.94 20.57
CA ILE A 405 -2.97 41.56 21.68
C ILE A 405 -1.96 42.04 22.70
N ASP A 406 -1.04 41.18 23.13
CA ASP A 406 -0.02 41.48 24.12
C ASP A 406 1.16 40.52 24.06
N GLN A 407 2.32 40.90 24.66
CA GLN A 407 3.50 40.08 24.82
C GLN A 407 3.87 39.95 26.30
N LEU A 408 3.64 38.77 26.88
CA LEU A 408 3.85 38.46 28.29
C LEU A 408 5.33 38.13 28.52
N LYS A 409 5.96 38.80 29.45
CA LYS A 409 7.38 38.65 29.81
C LYS A 409 7.50 38.30 31.29
N GLY A 410 8.25 37.25 31.62
CA GLY A 410 8.46 36.77 32.97
C GLY A 410 9.41 35.60 33.08
N HIS A 411 9.43 34.73 32.05
CA HIS A 411 10.36 33.63 31.99
C HIS A 411 11.75 34.08 31.60
N THR A 412 12.78 33.36 32.09
CA THR A 412 14.19 33.63 31.82
C THR A 412 14.81 32.66 30.80
N ASN A 413 14.06 31.62 30.37
CA ASN A 413 14.46 30.65 29.41
C ASN A 413 13.29 30.27 28.49
N THR A 414 13.51 29.39 27.51
CA THR A 414 12.56 28.88 26.55
C THR A 414 11.22 28.50 27.19
N ILE A 415 10.10 28.92 26.60
CA ILE A 415 8.74 28.49 26.97
C ILE A 415 8.36 27.31 26.11
N ARG A 416 8.20 26.14 26.75
CA ARG A 416 7.96 24.85 26.08
C ARG A 416 6.50 24.45 25.95
N SER A 417 5.63 25.01 26.79
CA SER A 417 4.23 24.67 26.79
C SER A 417 3.38 25.81 27.35
N VAL A 418 2.25 26.07 26.70
CA VAL A 418 1.20 26.96 27.20
C VAL A 418 -0.14 26.25 27.21
N ALA A 419 -1.00 26.54 28.19
CA ALA A 419 -2.33 25.97 28.27
C ALA A 419 -3.29 26.99 28.93
N PHE A 420 -4.50 27.13 28.35
CA PHE A 420 -5.58 27.88 28.99
C PHE A 420 -6.33 27.00 29.98
N SER A 421 -6.78 27.60 31.10
CA SER A 421 -7.79 26.96 31.94
C SER A 421 -9.13 26.81 31.20
N PRO A 422 -9.96 25.79 31.53
CA PRO A 422 -11.22 25.54 30.84
C PRO A 422 -12.21 26.72 30.89
N ASP A 423 -12.15 27.56 31.95
CA ASP A 423 -12.95 28.78 32.09
C ASP A 423 -12.35 29.99 31.36
N GLY A 424 -11.17 29.83 30.75
CA GLY A 424 -10.46 30.83 29.99
C GLY A 424 -9.84 31.97 30.80
N LYS A 425 -9.87 31.93 32.14
CA LYS A 425 -9.37 33.03 32.98
C LYS A 425 -7.87 32.97 33.27
N ILE A 426 -7.28 31.79 33.19
CA ILE A 426 -5.87 31.57 33.48
C ILE A 426 -5.20 31.01 32.24
N LEU A 427 -4.04 31.57 31.90
CA LEU A 427 -3.09 30.97 30.98
C LEU A 427 -1.90 30.49 31.80
N ALA A 428 -1.50 29.22 31.63
CA ALA A 428 -0.29 28.67 32.24
C ALA A 428 0.82 28.61 31.23
N SER A 429 2.06 28.92 31.59
CA SER A 429 3.24 28.74 30.81
C SER A 429 4.33 27.97 31.57
N GLY A 430 4.86 26.92 30.97
CA GLY A 430 5.95 26.11 31.50
C GLY A 430 7.25 26.34 30.73
N SER A 431 8.38 26.48 31.43
CA SER A 431 9.65 26.92 30.86
C SER A 431 10.83 26.07 31.29
N PHE A 432 11.89 26.13 30.49
CA PHE A 432 13.21 25.57 30.81
C PHE A 432 13.94 26.34 31.90
N ASP A 433 13.35 27.42 32.45
CA ASP A 433 13.83 28.05 33.68
C ASP A 433 13.36 27.33 34.95
N ASN A 434 12.79 26.14 34.81
CA ASN A 434 12.26 25.26 35.86
C ASN A 434 11.01 25.81 36.55
N THR A 435 10.37 26.85 35.98
CA THR A 435 9.19 27.49 36.59
C THR A 435 7.95 27.37 35.71
N ILE A 436 6.79 27.50 36.36
CA ILE A 436 5.50 27.68 35.73
C ILE A 436 4.95 29.02 36.15
N ILE A 437 4.45 29.82 35.20
CA ILE A 437 3.78 31.10 35.50
C ILE A 437 2.31 30.98 35.12
N PHE A 438 1.42 31.39 36.03
CA PHE A 438 0.02 31.58 35.73
C PHE A 438 -0.21 33.06 35.42
N TRP A 439 -0.91 33.34 34.32
CA TRP A 439 -1.25 34.67 33.84
C TRP A 439 -2.75 34.86 33.89
N ASP A 440 -3.20 36.00 34.37
CA ASP A 440 -4.59 36.43 34.29
C ASP A 440 -4.88 36.89 32.84
N THR A 441 -5.83 36.24 32.18
CA THR A 441 -6.10 36.49 30.74
C THR A 441 -6.80 37.79 30.46
N SER A 442 -7.36 38.47 31.49
CA SER A 442 -8.01 39.78 31.37
C SER A 442 -7.06 40.95 31.59
N THR A 443 -6.12 40.79 32.51
CA THR A 443 -5.14 41.82 32.87
C THR A 443 -3.77 41.62 32.23
N HIS A 444 -3.52 40.39 31.72
CA HIS A 444 -2.25 39.96 31.16
C HIS A 444 -1.08 39.99 32.17
N GLN A 445 -1.38 40.04 33.48
CA GLN A 445 -0.37 40.06 34.54
C GLN A 445 -0.17 38.66 35.16
N PRO A 446 1.01 38.38 35.71
CA PRO A 446 1.26 37.14 36.41
C PRO A 446 0.40 37.05 37.69
N ILE A 447 -0.21 35.87 37.93
CA ILE A 447 -0.95 35.56 39.12
C ILE A 447 0.01 35.06 40.18
N GLY A 448 0.48 35.97 41.08
CA GLY A 448 1.42 35.68 42.15
C GLY A 448 2.81 35.25 41.70
N GLU A 449 3.59 34.62 42.59
CA GLU A 449 4.94 34.17 42.30
C GLU A 449 4.95 32.93 41.35
N PRO A 450 5.97 32.76 40.50
CA PRO A 450 6.14 31.58 39.70
C PRO A 450 6.20 30.29 40.51
N LEU A 451 5.53 29.22 40.07
CA LEU A 451 5.53 27.91 40.73
C LEU A 451 6.88 27.26 40.56
N LYS A 452 7.51 26.81 41.66
CA LYS A 452 8.86 26.24 41.71
C LYS A 452 8.85 24.95 42.51
N ALA A 453 8.66 23.79 41.87
CA ALA A 453 8.80 22.47 42.49
C ALA A 453 9.62 21.51 41.65
N HIS A 454 9.64 21.71 40.33
CA HIS A 454 10.52 20.94 39.46
C HIS A 454 11.99 21.30 39.65
N LYS A 455 12.85 20.28 39.60
CA LYS A 455 14.30 20.43 39.71
C LYS A 455 14.99 20.76 38.41
N ASP A 456 14.30 20.61 37.29
CA ASP A 456 14.79 20.89 35.94
C ASP A 456 13.65 21.39 35.05
N GLY A 457 13.93 21.73 33.78
CA GLY A 457 13.01 22.39 32.86
C GLY A 457 11.66 21.70 32.69
N VAL A 458 10.59 22.49 32.66
CA VAL A 458 9.21 22.04 32.41
C VAL A 458 8.97 21.93 30.92
N TYR A 459 8.60 20.72 30.46
CA TYR A 459 8.32 20.42 29.05
C TYR A 459 6.85 20.58 28.66
N SER A 460 5.95 20.22 29.53
CA SER A 460 4.52 20.16 29.21
C SER A 460 3.67 20.54 30.42
N VAL A 461 2.59 21.25 30.17
CA VAL A 461 1.60 21.65 31.16
C VAL A 461 0.19 21.39 30.65
N ALA A 462 -0.72 21.01 31.52
CA ALA A 462 -2.11 20.77 31.20
C ALA A 462 -3.04 21.07 32.40
N PHE A 463 -4.23 21.64 32.14
CA PHE A 463 -5.31 21.76 33.13
C PHE A 463 -6.22 20.52 33.09
N SER A 464 -6.77 20.13 34.21
CA SER A 464 -7.89 19.20 34.28
C SER A 464 -9.15 19.78 33.61
N PRO A 465 -10.05 18.93 33.07
CA PRO A 465 -11.27 19.38 32.39
C PRO A 465 -12.20 20.28 33.26
N ASP A 466 -12.18 20.10 34.58
CA ASP A 466 -12.92 20.92 35.54
C ASP A 466 -12.19 22.20 35.98
N GLY A 467 -10.92 22.34 35.59
CA GLY A 467 -10.05 23.47 35.92
C GLY A 467 -9.54 23.50 37.36
N GLY A 468 -9.86 22.51 38.19
CA GLY A 468 -9.44 22.47 39.60
C GLY A 468 -7.99 21.98 39.77
N LEU A 469 -7.52 21.13 38.87
CA LEU A 469 -6.19 20.56 38.89
C LEU A 469 -5.36 21.03 37.70
N PHE A 470 -4.05 20.91 37.87
CA PHE A 470 -3.06 21.21 36.83
C PHE A 470 -1.93 20.19 36.92
N ALA A 471 -1.42 19.76 35.80
CA ALA A 471 -0.29 18.82 35.73
C ALA A 471 0.88 19.42 34.97
N SER A 472 2.09 19.11 35.42
CA SER A 472 3.33 19.50 34.75
C SER A 472 4.28 18.32 34.62
N GLY A 473 4.87 18.14 33.45
CA GLY A 473 5.90 17.15 33.16
C GLY A 473 7.25 17.81 32.90
N SER A 474 8.32 17.21 33.42
CA SER A 474 9.61 17.86 33.49
C SER A 474 10.78 16.99 33.01
N LYS A 475 11.86 17.66 32.73
CA LYS A 475 13.18 17.10 32.48
C LYS A 475 13.74 16.37 33.72
N ASP A 476 13.22 16.65 34.94
CA ASP A 476 13.55 15.94 36.17
C ASP A 476 12.92 14.53 36.25
N LYS A 477 12.26 14.06 35.19
CA LYS A 477 11.64 12.73 35.02
C LYS A 477 10.37 12.52 35.84
N THR A 478 9.77 13.59 36.38
CA THR A 478 8.59 13.53 37.21
C THR A 478 7.40 14.24 36.57
N VAL A 479 6.20 13.87 37.03
CA VAL A 479 4.97 14.64 36.84
C VAL A 479 4.55 15.21 38.18
N ILE A 480 4.23 16.48 38.26
CA ILE A 480 3.68 17.12 39.47
C ILE A 480 2.25 17.52 39.21
N LEU A 481 1.36 17.17 40.17
CA LEU A 481 0.01 17.65 40.26
C LEU A 481 -0.06 18.87 41.14
N TRP A 482 -0.87 19.84 40.76
CA TRP A 482 -1.06 21.10 41.44
C TRP A 482 -2.54 21.39 41.65
N ASP A 483 -2.89 21.92 42.80
CA ASP A 483 -4.17 22.57 43.02
C ASP A 483 -4.11 23.99 42.45
N VAL A 484 -5.04 24.31 41.53
CA VAL A 484 -5.02 25.57 40.78
C VAL A 484 -5.30 26.76 41.69
N GLN A 485 -6.19 26.61 42.70
CA GLN A 485 -6.59 27.69 43.59
C GLN A 485 -5.49 28.05 44.60
N SER A 486 -4.94 27.07 45.28
CA SER A 486 -3.86 27.26 46.26
C SER A 486 -2.49 27.43 45.61
N ARG A 487 -2.34 26.97 44.35
CA ARG A 487 -1.07 26.91 43.61
C ARG A 487 0.02 26.10 44.32
N GLN A 488 -0.38 25.11 45.10
CA GLN A 488 0.53 24.19 45.78
C GLN A 488 0.55 22.82 45.08
N PRO A 489 1.66 22.11 45.12
CA PRO A 489 1.71 20.72 44.65
C PRO A 489 0.85 19.82 45.54
N ILE A 490 0.16 18.86 44.91
CA ILE A 490 -0.68 17.86 45.58
C ILE A 490 0.11 16.55 45.70
N GLY A 491 0.46 16.18 46.89
CA GLY A 491 1.23 14.97 47.17
C GLY A 491 2.70 15.02 46.70
N GLU A 492 3.33 13.88 46.67
CA GLU A 492 4.70 13.75 46.15
C GLU A 492 4.67 13.72 44.60
N PRO A 493 5.75 14.17 43.93
CA PRO A 493 5.89 14.03 42.48
C PRO A 493 5.70 12.60 42.02
N LEU A 494 4.90 12.36 40.97
CA LEU A 494 4.69 11.04 40.38
C LEU A 494 5.98 10.56 39.72
N GLN A 495 6.50 9.46 40.20
CA GLN A 495 7.76 8.85 39.77
C GLN A 495 7.53 7.49 39.13
N GLY A 496 8.15 7.22 37.98
CA GLY A 496 8.01 5.97 37.24
C GLY A 496 8.75 5.99 35.92
N HIS A 497 8.88 7.18 35.31
CA HIS A 497 9.70 7.32 34.11
C HIS A 497 11.19 7.29 34.42
N THR A 498 11.95 6.64 33.55
CA THR A 498 13.41 6.53 33.67
C THR A 498 14.16 7.67 32.94
N ASP A 499 13.44 8.44 32.11
CA ASP A 499 14.00 9.59 31.38
C ASP A 499 12.98 10.74 31.33
N LEU A 500 13.31 11.82 30.63
CA LEU A 500 12.59 13.10 30.59
C LEU A 500 11.10 12.92 30.25
N VAL A 501 10.20 13.53 31.03
CA VAL A 501 8.77 13.58 30.73
C VAL A 501 8.51 14.73 29.75
N LYS A 502 8.16 14.39 28.51
CA LYS A 502 7.99 15.33 27.40
C LYS A 502 6.54 15.83 27.22
N ALA A 503 5.57 15.03 27.64
CA ALA A 503 4.16 15.34 27.47
C ALA A 503 3.34 14.89 28.68
N VAL A 504 2.32 15.68 29.04
CA VAL A 504 1.25 15.31 29.97
C VAL A 504 -0.10 15.69 29.37
N ALA A 505 -1.12 14.84 29.59
CA ALA A 505 -2.48 15.09 29.16
C ALA A 505 -3.48 14.50 30.15
N PHE A 506 -4.55 15.23 30.46
CA PHE A 506 -5.68 14.71 31.24
C PHE A 506 -6.66 13.96 30.33
N SER A 507 -7.25 12.89 30.84
CA SER A 507 -8.43 12.29 30.22
C SER A 507 -9.63 13.25 30.32
N PRO A 508 -10.57 13.24 29.35
CA PRO A 508 -11.73 14.14 29.37
C PRO A 508 -12.66 14.00 30.58
N ASP A 509 -12.64 12.84 31.25
CA ASP A 509 -13.39 12.59 32.49
C ASP A 509 -12.63 13.05 33.75
N GLY A 510 -11.41 13.56 33.59
CA GLY A 510 -10.57 14.07 34.67
C GLY A 510 -10.05 13.03 35.65
N LYS A 511 -10.10 11.71 35.32
CA LYS A 511 -9.69 10.65 36.27
C LYS A 511 -8.26 10.14 36.02
N ILE A 512 -7.74 10.32 34.85
CA ILE A 512 -6.43 9.78 34.43
C ILE A 512 -5.56 10.92 33.91
N ILE A 513 -4.28 10.87 34.23
CA ILE A 513 -3.23 11.61 33.53
C ILE A 513 -2.40 10.61 32.72
N ALA A 514 -2.16 10.91 31.47
CA ALA A 514 -1.16 10.24 30.65
C ALA A 514 0.13 11.06 30.63
N SER A 515 1.27 10.42 30.85
CA SER A 515 2.60 11.02 30.70
C SER A 515 3.42 10.26 29.67
N GLY A 516 4.05 10.97 28.72
CA GLY A 516 4.91 10.43 27.67
C GLY A 516 6.35 10.88 27.89
N SER A 517 7.29 9.97 27.67
CA SER A 517 8.69 10.18 28.05
C SER A 517 9.68 9.86 26.93
N GLN A 518 10.88 10.38 27.10
CA GLN A 518 12.06 10.02 26.33
C GLN A 518 12.48 8.55 26.55
N ASP A 519 12.02 7.90 27.62
CA ASP A 519 12.20 6.45 27.84
C ASP A 519 11.33 5.58 26.92
N THR A 520 10.71 6.15 25.92
CA THR A 520 9.84 5.52 24.90
C THR A 520 8.49 5.00 25.42
N THR A 521 8.17 5.20 26.70
CA THR A 521 6.96 4.67 27.34
C THR A 521 5.92 5.76 27.62
N ILE A 522 4.67 5.31 27.84
CA ILE A 522 3.58 6.13 28.35
C ILE A 522 3.11 5.50 29.66
N ILE A 523 2.98 6.31 30.72
CA ILE A 523 2.39 5.88 31.97
C ILE A 523 1.03 6.57 32.14
N LEU A 524 0.03 5.78 32.49
CA LEU A 524 -1.29 6.28 32.90
C LEU A 524 -1.34 6.34 34.43
N TRP A 525 -1.75 7.46 34.99
CA TRP A 525 -1.81 7.70 36.42
C TRP A 525 -3.25 7.93 36.86
N ASP A 526 -3.67 7.26 37.90
CA ASP A 526 -4.95 7.54 38.55
C ASP A 526 -4.80 8.80 39.46
N ILE A 527 -5.65 9.80 39.25
CA ILE A 527 -5.54 11.09 39.90
C ILE A 527 -5.87 11.03 41.40
N GLN A 528 -6.73 10.11 41.84
CA GLN A 528 -7.10 9.98 43.24
C GLN A 528 -6.04 9.27 44.06
N THR A 529 -5.48 8.20 43.50
CA THR A 529 -4.53 7.37 44.23
C THR A 529 -3.08 7.77 44.00
N HIS A 530 -2.80 8.57 42.96
CA HIS A 530 -1.45 8.91 42.49
C HIS A 530 -0.60 7.70 42.06
N GLN A 531 -1.26 6.58 41.76
CA GLN A 531 -0.58 5.35 41.36
C GLN A 531 -0.71 5.10 39.86
N PRO A 532 0.25 4.38 39.26
CA PRO A 532 0.14 3.96 37.87
C PRO A 532 -1.06 3.03 37.65
N VAL A 533 -1.84 3.28 36.61
CA VAL A 533 -2.93 2.40 36.16
C VAL A 533 -2.34 1.27 35.32
N GLY A 534 -1.84 0.24 35.98
CA GLY A 534 -1.21 -0.93 35.35
C GLY A 534 0.20 -0.67 34.80
N ALA A 535 0.70 -1.55 33.94
CA ALA A 535 2.03 -1.42 33.36
C ALA A 535 2.11 -0.27 32.36
N PRO A 536 3.28 0.36 32.16
CA PRO A 536 3.49 1.34 31.10
C PRO A 536 3.07 0.83 29.72
N LEU A 537 2.54 1.70 28.87
CA LEU A 537 2.25 1.38 27.46
C LEU A 537 3.57 1.41 26.67
N VAL A 538 3.91 0.29 26.06
CA VAL A 538 5.15 0.09 25.28
C VAL A 538 4.82 -0.17 23.82
N GLY A 539 5.50 0.51 22.90
CA GLY A 539 5.25 0.33 21.47
C GLY A 539 5.99 1.31 20.57
N HIS A 540 6.36 2.48 21.09
CA HIS A 540 7.29 3.40 20.41
C HIS A 540 8.74 2.94 20.54
N THR A 541 9.55 3.24 19.53
CA THR A 541 10.99 2.90 19.51
C THR A 541 11.88 4.12 19.80
N ASP A 542 11.29 5.30 19.96
CA ASP A 542 11.95 6.54 20.33
C ASP A 542 11.02 7.40 21.21
N THR A 543 11.51 8.54 21.67
CA THR A 543 10.85 9.52 22.54
C THR A 543 9.37 9.74 22.22
N VAL A 544 8.51 9.56 23.21
CA VAL A 544 7.10 9.97 23.16
C VAL A 544 7.04 11.48 23.43
N ARG A 545 6.80 12.28 22.39
CA ARG A 545 6.90 13.74 22.44
C ARG A 545 5.59 14.43 22.75
N SER A 546 4.46 13.82 22.37
CA SER A 546 3.14 14.45 22.45
C SER A 546 2.05 13.42 22.71
N LEU A 547 1.03 13.81 23.46
CA LEU A 547 -0.12 12.98 23.85
C LEU A 547 -1.42 13.77 23.65
N ALA A 548 -2.45 13.11 23.14
CA ALA A 548 -3.79 13.67 23.04
C ALA A 548 -4.87 12.58 23.23
N PHE A 549 -5.86 12.84 24.08
CA PHE A 549 -7.06 11.98 24.20
C PHE A 549 -8.10 12.37 23.16
N THR A 550 -8.86 11.38 22.66
CA THR A 550 -10.13 11.67 21.99
C THR A 550 -11.13 12.33 22.93
N PRO A 551 -12.06 13.16 22.44
CA PRO A 551 -13.04 13.83 23.30
C PRO A 551 -13.92 12.87 24.13
N ASP A 552 -14.12 11.63 23.66
CA ASP A 552 -14.84 10.57 24.39
C ASP A 552 -13.96 9.81 25.39
N GLY A 553 -12.67 10.12 25.48
CA GLY A 553 -11.70 9.52 26.39
C GLY A 553 -11.33 8.06 26.10
N LYS A 554 -11.82 7.45 25.02
CA LYS A 554 -11.60 6.03 24.74
C LYS A 554 -10.24 5.74 24.12
N ILE A 555 -9.71 6.68 23.34
CA ILE A 555 -8.46 6.53 22.61
C ILE A 555 -7.47 7.58 23.09
N LEU A 556 -6.23 7.18 23.33
CA LEU A 556 -5.07 8.05 23.46
C LEU A 556 -4.24 7.95 22.19
N ALA A 557 -3.88 9.09 21.60
CA ALA A 557 -2.88 9.17 20.55
C ALA A 557 -1.55 9.60 21.16
N SER A 558 -0.44 9.02 20.68
CA SER A 558 0.92 9.39 21.06
C SER A 558 1.77 9.64 19.83
N GLY A 559 2.38 10.83 19.73
CA GLY A 559 3.32 11.21 18.69
C GLY A 559 4.76 11.02 19.17
N SER A 560 5.62 10.45 18.30
CA SER A 560 6.97 10.07 18.70
C SER A 560 8.04 10.47 17.68
N TYR A 561 9.27 10.54 18.16
CA TYR A 561 10.47 10.70 17.36
C TYR A 561 10.79 9.49 16.49
N ASP A 562 10.06 8.38 16.63
CA ASP A 562 10.08 7.24 15.70
C ASP A 562 9.30 7.50 14.40
N HIS A 563 8.91 8.74 14.13
CA HIS A 563 8.16 9.22 12.95
C HIS A 563 6.71 8.75 12.89
N THR A 564 6.19 8.14 13.93
CA THR A 564 4.84 7.54 13.95
C THR A 564 3.95 8.12 15.04
N ILE A 565 2.64 7.90 14.86
CA ILE A 565 1.64 8.12 15.90
C ILE A 565 1.01 6.77 16.21
N ILE A 566 0.98 6.38 17.49
CA ILE A 566 0.31 5.16 17.93
C ILE A 566 -1.02 5.53 18.59
N LEU A 567 -2.05 4.74 18.32
CA LEU A 567 -3.37 4.83 18.92
C LEU A 567 -3.53 3.70 19.95
N TRP A 568 -3.95 4.07 21.15
CA TRP A 568 -4.13 3.18 22.29
C TRP A 568 -5.58 3.18 22.75
N ASP A 569 -6.16 2.02 22.96
CA ASP A 569 -7.43 1.86 23.63
C ASP A 569 -7.18 1.97 25.15
N ILE A 570 -7.85 2.92 25.80
CA ILE A 570 -7.60 3.22 27.22
C ILE A 570 -8.14 2.15 28.16
N GLN A 571 -9.26 1.52 27.82
CA GLN A 571 -9.89 0.49 28.64
C GLN A 571 -9.06 -0.80 28.65
N THR A 572 -8.62 -1.26 27.47
CA THR A 572 -7.84 -2.48 27.32
C THR A 572 -6.33 -2.25 27.46
N ARG A 573 -5.88 -0.99 27.34
CA ARG A 573 -4.47 -0.57 27.29
C ARG A 573 -3.67 -1.22 26.17
N GLN A 574 -4.36 -1.59 25.08
CA GLN A 574 -3.75 -2.22 23.94
C GLN A 574 -3.54 -1.20 22.80
N ARG A 575 -2.51 -1.42 22.02
CA ARG A 575 -2.30 -0.70 20.76
C ARG A 575 -3.38 -1.13 19.76
N ILE A 576 -4.17 -0.18 19.26
CA ILE A 576 -5.24 -0.40 18.29
C ILE A 576 -4.89 0.06 16.87
N GLY A 577 -3.84 0.87 16.71
CA GLY A 577 -3.41 1.34 15.40
C GLY A 577 -2.10 2.11 15.42
N GLN A 578 -1.54 2.32 14.23
CA GLN A 578 -0.36 3.17 14.01
C GLN A 578 -0.57 3.97 12.74
N LEU A 579 -0.36 5.30 12.81
CA LEU A 579 -0.41 6.20 11.68
C LEU A 579 1.02 6.47 11.20
N LYS A 580 1.26 6.26 9.92
CA LYS A 580 2.54 6.51 9.23
C LYS A 580 2.31 7.49 8.10
N GLY A 581 3.16 8.48 7.95
CA GLY A 581 3.02 9.50 6.89
C GLY A 581 4.09 10.58 6.97
N HIS A 582 4.49 10.95 8.19
CA HIS A 582 5.64 11.84 8.37
C HIS A 582 6.95 11.13 8.00
N SER A 583 7.83 11.88 7.35
CA SER A 583 9.16 11.39 6.98
C SER A 583 10.23 11.69 8.03
N ASN A 584 9.87 12.41 9.10
CA ASN A 584 10.75 12.79 10.20
C ASN A 584 9.99 12.82 11.52
N LEU A 585 10.64 13.26 12.61
CA LEU A 585 10.16 13.23 14.00
C LEU A 585 8.77 13.89 14.13
N VAL A 586 7.83 13.24 14.83
CA VAL A 586 6.52 13.83 15.16
C VAL A 586 6.63 14.58 16.48
N HIS A 587 6.31 15.89 16.48
CA HIS A 587 6.40 16.74 17.65
C HIS A 587 5.06 16.94 18.35
N GLY A 588 4.11 17.60 17.70
CA GLY A 588 2.82 17.97 18.27
C GLY A 588 1.68 17.22 17.63
N ILE A 589 0.71 16.78 18.44
CA ILE A 589 -0.55 16.18 17.94
C ILE A 589 -1.74 16.81 18.67
N ALA A 590 -2.88 16.93 17.98
CA ALA A 590 -4.12 17.41 18.56
C ALA A 590 -5.32 16.76 17.85
N PHE A 591 -6.35 16.34 18.63
CA PHE A 591 -7.63 15.94 18.07
C PHE A 591 -8.53 17.15 17.80
N SER A 592 -9.36 17.06 16.75
CA SER A 592 -10.47 17.98 16.57
C SER A 592 -11.49 17.81 17.70
N PRO A 593 -12.27 18.86 18.05
CA PRO A 593 -13.24 18.80 19.16
C PRO A 593 -14.32 17.73 19.00
N ASP A 594 -14.61 17.30 17.76
CA ASP A 594 -15.55 16.22 17.46
C ASP A 594 -14.88 14.83 17.40
N GLY A 595 -13.56 14.76 17.59
CA GLY A 595 -12.76 13.54 17.51
C GLY A 595 -12.67 12.92 16.11
N SER A 596 -13.20 13.57 15.08
CA SER A 596 -13.21 13.01 13.72
C SER A 596 -11.87 13.14 12.98
N MET A 597 -11.02 14.09 13.42
CA MET A 597 -9.71 14.35 12.86
C MET A 597 -8.64 14.39 13.93
N LEU A 598 -7.42 14.11 13.52
CA LEU A 598 -6.19 14.36 14.27
C LEU A 598 -5.28 15.24 13.39
N ALA A 599 -4.61 16.21 13.98
CA ALA A 599 -3.53 16.97 13.35
C ALA A 599 -2.20 16.56 13.97
N SER A 600 -1.13 16.52 13.16
CA SER A 600 0.24 16.30 13.65
C SER A 600 1.23 17.21 12.93
N GLY A 601 2.19 17.77 13.68
CA GLY A 601 3.30 18.56 13.18
C GLY A 601 4.62 17.81 13.31
N SER A 602 5.58 18.06 12.39
CA SER A 602 6.82 17.28 12.26
C SER A 602 8.02 18.10 11.83
N ASP A 603 9.22 17.53 12.07
CA ASP A 603 10.50 17.98 11.49
C ASP A 603 10.52 17.97 9.96
N ASP A 604 9.58 17.25 9.32
CA ASP A 604 9.46 17.27 7.86
C ASP A 604 8.79 18.56 7.32
N GLN A 605 8.58 19.55 8.19
CA GLN A 605 8.03 20.88 7.90
C GLN A 605 6.54 20.85 7.52
N THR A 606 5.88 19.72 7.69
CA THR A 606 4.47 19.57 7.34
C THR A 606 3.57 19.40 8.55
N VAL A 607 2.30 19.78 8.39
CA VAL A 607 1.21 19.31 9.24
C VAL A 607 0.43 18.26 8.44
N ILE A 608 0.15 17.09 9.04
CA ILE A 608 -0.76 16.12 8.44
C ILE A 608 -2.10 16.18 9.15
N LEU A 609 -3.17 16.29 8.37
CA LEU A 609 -4.53 16.06 8.83
C LEU A 609 -4.90 14.59 8.59
N TRP A 610 -5.31 13.91 9.66
CA TRP A 610 -5.71 12.50 9.65
C TRP A 610 -7.21 12.36 9.86
N ASN A 611 -7.85 11.45 9.12
CA ASN A 611 -9.23 11.04 9.37
C ASN A 611 -9.26 9.89 10.38
N MET A 612 -9.95 10.10 11.49
CA MET A 612 -10.06 9.09 12.55
C MET A 612 -11.26 8.15 12.37
N LYS A 613 -12.16 8.45 11.42
CA LYS A 613 -13.27 7.56 11.05
C LYS A 613 -12.76 6.51 10.05
N PRO A 614 -13.22 5.25 10.12
CA PRO A 614 -12.91 4.26 9.09
C PRO A 614 -13.27 4.80 7.70
N ARG A 615 -12.33 4.74 6.76
CA ARG A 615 -12.51 5.22 5.40
C ARG A 615 -11.84 4.29 4.41
N LEU A 616 -12.55 4.03 3.30
CA LEU A 616 -11.98 3.39 2.12
C LEU A 616 -11.55 4.51 1.16
N PRO A 617 -10.27 4.65 0.81
CA PRO A 617 -9.78 5.76 -0.04
C PRO A 617 -10.45 5.79 -1.40
N LEU A 618 -10.73 4.61 -1.94
CA LEU A 618 -11.31 4.39 -3.26
C LEU A 618 -12.70 3.78 -3.20
N GLY A 619 -13.19 3.37 -2.01
CA GLY A 619 -14.46 2.68 -1.82
C GLY A 619 -15.49 3.50 -1.06
N LEU A 620 -16.75 3.36 -1.44
CA LEU A 620 -17.90 3.95 -0.76
C LEU A 620 -18.84 2.82 -0.36
N ASN A 621 -19.05 2.65 0.95
CA ASN A 621 -19.92 1.62 1.51
C ASN A 621 -21.40 2.01 1.38
N LEU A 622 -22.16 1.14 0.74
CA LEU A 622 -23.62 1.19 0.68
C LEU A 622 -24.17 0.13 1.63
N THR A 623 -24.87 0.56 2.66
CA THR A 623 -25.43 -0.31 3.70
C THR A 623 -26.95 -0.29 3.65
N GLY A 624 -27.60 -1.46 3.65
CA GLY A 624 -29.06 -1.55 3.56
C GLY A 624 -29.55 -3.00 3.64
N HIS A 625 -28.75 -3.97 3.17
CA HIS A 625 -29.08 -5.38 3.32
C HIS A 625 -28.87 -5.88 4.76
N SER A 626 -29.78 -6.69 5.24
CA SER A 626 -29.71 -7.34 6.57
C SER A 626 -29.10 -8.75 6.54
N ALA A 627 -28.78 -9.26 5.34
CA ALA A 627 -28.16 -10.56 5.11
C ALA A 627 -27.18 -10.49 3.92
N PRO A 628 -26.43 -11.57 3.60
CA PRO A 628 -25.45 -11.58 2.52
C PRO A 628 -25.97 -11.04 1.19
N VAL A 629 -25.19 -10.13 0.57
CA VAL A 629 -25.41 -9.71 -0.82
C VAL A 629 -24.81 -10.77 -1.74
N GLN A 630 -25.60 -11.31 -2.66
CA GLN A 630 -25.18 -12.37 -3.56
C GLN A 630 -24.79 -11.86 -4.95
N SER A 631 -25.44 -10.82 -5.44
CA SER A 631 -25.25 -10.30 -6.79
C SER A 631 -25.42 -8.78 -6.86
N VAL A 632 -24.59 -8.14 -7.67
CA VAL A 632 -24.68 -6.72 -7.99
C VAL A 632 -24.71 -6.52 -9.51
N ALA A 633 -25.46 -5.50 -9.99
CA ALA A 633 -25.54 -5.18 -11.41
C ALA A 633 -25.71 -3.67 -11.62
N PHE A 634 -24.98 -3.06 -12.58
CA PHE A 634 -25.21 -1.69 -13.02
C PHE A 634 -26.30 -1.62 -14.09
N SER A 635 -27.09 -0.57 -14.04
CA SER A 635 -27.93 -0.19 -15.19
C SER A 635 -27.02 0.27 -16.34
N PRO A 636 -27.42 0.07 -17.62
CA PRO A 636 -26.58 0.41 -18.79
C PRO A 636 -26.16 1.88 -18.86
N ASN A 637 -26.92 2.78 -18.24
CA ASN A 637 -26.61 4.21 -18.16
C ASN A 637 -25.78 4.61 -16.92
N ASN A 638 -25.34 3.62 -16.12
CA ASN A 638 -24.59 3.77 -14.88
C ASN A 638 -25.24 4.60 -13.75
N LYS A 639 -26.52 4.98 -13.88
CA LYS A 639 -27.21 5.82 -12.87
C LYS A 639 -27.75 5.02 -11.69
N ILE A 640 -28.00 3.75 -11.89
CA ILE A 640 -28.54 2.86 -10.88
C ILE A 640 -27.61 1.65 -10.74
N LEU A 641 -27.30 1.29 -9.51
CA LEU A 641 -26.76 -0.01 -9.14
C LEU A 641 -27.85 -0.79 -8.44
N ALA A 642 -28.08 -2.04 -8.84
CA ALA A 642 -28.95 -2.98 -8.12
C ALA A 642 -28.11 -3.95 -7.31
N SER A 643 -28.60 -4.34 -6.13
CA SER A 643 -28.04 -5.41 -5.31
C SER A 643 -29.14 -6.35 -4.85
N GLY A 644 -28.90 -7.67 -4.92
CA GLY A 644 -29.81 -8.71 -4.48
C GLY A 644 -29.20 -9.54 -3.36
N GLY A 645 -29.98 -9.82 -2.32
CA GLY A 645 -29.47 -10.43 -1.11
C GLY A 645 -30.29 -11.63 -0.58
N ASN A 646 -29.70 -12.31 0.39
CA ASN A 646 -30.34 -13.41 1.11
C ASN A 646 -31.45 -12.92 2.07
N ASP A 647 -31.59 -11.62 2.28
CA ASP A 647 -32.68 -10.98 2.98
C ASP A 647 -33.98 -10.89 2.13
N ASN A 648 -33.98 -11.51 0.97
CA ASN A 648 -35.08 -11.51 0.00
C ASN A 648 -35.37 -10.16 -0.63
N SER A 649 -34.45 -9.19 -0.53
CA SER A 649 -34.63 -7.85 -1.05
C SER A 649 -33.76 -7.56 -2.26
N ILE A 650 -34.25 -6.73 -3.18
CA ILE A 650 -33.44 -6.03 -4.18
C ILE A 650 -33.42 -4.57 -3.77
N ILE A 651 -32.23 -4.02 -3.60
CA ILE A 651 -32.05 -2.60 -3.32
C ILE A 651 -31.49 -1.92 -4.57
N LEU A 652 -32.11 -0.80 -4.95
CA LEU A 652 -31.63 0.07 -6.01
C LEU A 652 -30.91 1.25 -5.38
N TRP A 653 -29.70 1.55 -5.87
CA TRP A 653 -28.84 2.63 -5.39
C TRP A 653 -28.65 3.65 -6.50
N ASP A 654 -28.82 4.92 -6.18
CA ASP A 654 -28.42 6.00 -7.07
C ASP A 654 -26.89 6.18 -6.99
N THR A 655 -26.21 6.06 -8.11
CA THR A 655 -24.73 6.04 -8.15
C THR A 655 -24.08 7.42 -7.98
N GLN A 656 -24.85 8.50 -8.11
CA GLN A 656 -24.37 9.87 -7.91
C GLN A 656 -24.55 10.31 -6.45
N THR A 657 -25.75 10.10 -5.91
CA THR A 657 -26.07 10.51 -4.53
C THR A 657 -25.64 9.47 -3.50
N LEU A 658 -25.36 8.25 -3.93
CA LEU A 658 -24.98 7.08 -3.10
C LEU A 658 -26.07 6.67 -2.11
N ASN A 659 -27.29 7.14 -2.31
CA ASN A 659 -28.42 6.82 -1.48
C ASN A 659 -29.26 5.70 -2.11
N GLN A 660 -30.00 5.01 -1.26
CA GLN A 660 -31.01 4.09 -1.72
C GLN A 660 -32.04 4.85 -2.54
N SER A 661 -32.30 4.37 -3.76
CA SER A 661 -33.31 4.93 -4.66
C SER A 661 -34.67 4.28 -4.37
N GLY A 662 -35.45 4.87 -3.47
CA GLY A 662 -36.76 4.43 -3.00
C GLY A 662 -36.76 3.14 -2.15
N GLU A 663 -37.92 2.55 -1.88
CA GLU A 663 -38.02 1.36 -1.02
C GLU A 663 -37.44 0.10 -1.69
N PRO A 664 -36.86 -0.85 -0.92
CA PRO A 664 -36.43 -2.13 -1.45
C PRO A 664 -37.59 -2.93 -2.08
N ILE A 665 -37.29 -3.68 -3.12
CA ILE A 665 -38.24 -4.62 -3.73
C ILE A 665 -38.22 -5.92 -2.91
N THR A 666 -39.30 -6.23 -2.20
CA THR A 666 -39.45 -7.39 -1.29
C THR A 666 -40.66 -8.26 -1.59
N ASP A 667 -41.34 -8.04 -2.73
CA ASP A 667 -42.62 -8.69 -3.08
C ASP A 667 -42.51 -10.23 -3.26
N TYR A 668 -41.29 -10.77 -3.31
CA TYR A 668 -41.06 -12.21 -3.40
C TYR A 668 -40.11 -12.69 -2.29
N ALA A 669 -40.65 -13.37 -1.31
CA ALA A 669 -39.97 -13.73 -0.06
C ALA A 669 -39.03 -14.95 -0.21
N LYS A 670 -38.06 -14.87 -1.08
CA LYS A 670 -37.00 -15.89 -1.30
C LYS A 670 -35.66 -15.23 -1.56
N ALA A 671 -34.59 -15.86 -1.08
CA ALA A 671 -33.22 -15.42 -1.30
C ALA A 671 -32.90 -15.25 -2.79
N ILE A 672 -32.24 -14.17 -3.10
CA ILE A 672 -31.84 -13.79 -4.47
C ILE A 672 -30.39 -14.21 -4.67
N TYR A 673 -30.10 -14.98 -5.72
CA TYR A 673 -28.74 -15.42 -6.06
C TYR A 673 -28.14 -14.66 -7.24
N SER A 674 -28.97 -14.15 -8.15
CA SER A 674 -28.48 -13.43 -9.32
C SER A 674 -29.45 -12.36 -9.76
N ILE A 675 -28.93 -11.20 -10.18
CA ILE A 675 -29.69 -10.13 -10.79
C ILE A 675 -29.00 -9.68 -12.10
N ALA A 676 -29.78 -9.26 -13.08
CA ALA A 676 -29.27 -8.73 -14.34
C ALA A 676 -30.20 -7.64 -14.91
N PHE A 677 -29.64 -6.52 -15.38
CA PHE A 677 -30.39 -5.51 -16.14
C PHE A 677 -30.54 -5.91 -17.61
N SER A 678 -31.68 -5.61 -18.19
CA SER A 678 -31.84 -5.62 -19.66
C SER A 678 -30.98 -4.55 -20.30
N PRO A 679 -30.49 -4.72 -21.53
CA PRO A 679 -29.63 -3.73 -22.22
C PRO A 679 -30.28 -2.35 -22.41
N ASP A 680 -31.63 -2.26 -22.39
CA ASP A 680 -32.35 -0.97 -22.43
C ASP A 680 -32.52 -0.33 -21.04
N GLY A 681 -32.11 -1.04 -19.96
CA GLY A 681 -32.15 -0.58 -18.59
C GLY A 681 -33.55 -0.51 -17.96
N LYS A 682 -34.61 -1.00 -18.64
CA LYS A 682 -35.99 -0.90 -18.14
C LYS A 682 -36.41 -2.08 -17.30
N THR A 683 -35.83 -3.24 -17.55
CA THR A 683 -36.16 -4.49 -16.85
C THR A 683 -34.98 -4.98 -16.01
N LEU A 684 -35.27 -5.43 -14.80
CA LEU A 684 -34.35 -6.14 -13.94
C LEU A 684 -34.84 -7.58 -13.76
N ALA A 685 -34.03 -8.57 -14.14
CA ALA A 685 -34.28 -9.97 -13.91
C ALA A 685 -33.67 -10.37 -12.56
N ALA A 686 -34.39 -11.16 -11.76
CA ALA A 686 -33.90 -11.73 -10.51
C ALA A 686 -34.15 -13.22 -10.45
N GLY A 687 -33.13 -14.02 -10.12
CA GLY A 687 -33.16 -15.47 -9.96
C GLY A 687 -33.14 -15.84 -8.47
N TYR A 688 -34.07 -16.70 -8.10
CA TYR A 688 -34.37 -17.04 -6.72
C TYR A 688 -33.94 -18.45 -6.32
N ALA A 689 -33.89 -18.67 -5.00
CA ALA A 689 -33.44 -19.92 -4.38
C ALA A 689 -34.36 -21.14 -4.70
N ASP A 690 -35.60 -20.92 -5.07
CA ASP A 690 -36.59 -21.96 -5.40
C ASP A 690 -36.71 -22.29 -6.90
N GLY A 691 -35.81 -21.67 -7.73
CA GLY A 691 -35.81 -21.92 -9.18
C GLY A 691 -36.67 -20.97 -10.00
N VAL A 692 -37.31 -20.00 -9.35
CA VAL A 692 -38.12 -18.96 -9.99
C VAL A 692 -37.26 -17.83 -10.50
N ILE A 693 -37.64 -17.23 -11.64
CA ILE A 693 -37.11 -15.98 -12.16
C ILE A 693 -38.22 -14.95 -12.20
N MET A 694 -38.02 -13.79 -11.64
CA MET A 694 -38.94 -12.66 -11.70
C MET A 694 -38.35 -11.54 -12.57
N LEU A 695 -39.20 -10.84 -13.33
CA LEU A 695 -38.83 -9.65 -14.10
C LEU A 695 -39.53 -8.43 -13.45
N TRP A 696 -38.72 -7.42 -13.15
CA TRP A 696 -39.13 -6.20 -12.46
C TRP A 696 -38.99 -5.00 -13.37
N ASP A 697 -39.98 -4.11 -13.43
CA ASP A 697 -39.87 -2.81 -14.03
C ASP A 697 -39.05 -1.89 -13.09
N VAL A 698 -37.96 -1.34 -13.61
CA VAL A 698 -36.99 -0.58 -12.81
C VAL A 698 -37.56 0.72 -12.26
N ILE A 699 -38.49 1.36 -12.99
CA ILE A 699 -39.10 2.63 -12.61
C ILE A 699 -40.20 2.43 -11.58
N THR A 700 -41.14 1.53 -11.89
CA THR A 700 -42.32 1.29 -11.05
C THR A 700 -42.03 0.33 -9.88
N ARG A 701 -40.96 -0.46 -10.00
CA ARG A 701 -40.54 -1.51 -9.05
C ARG A 701 -41.58 -2.60 -8.84
N LYS A 702 -42.43 -2.79 -9.80
CA LYS A 702 -43.45 -3.87 -9.79
C LYS A 702 -43.02 -5.00 -10.70
N SER A 703 -43.45 -6.20 -10.36
CA SER A 703 -43.29 -7.33 -11.26
C SER A 703 -44.02 -7.08 -12.60
N ILE A 704 -43.31 -7.33 -13.72
CA ILE A 704 -43.84 -7.06 -15.06
C ILE A 704 -44.84 -8.15 -15.47
N SER A 705 -44.71 -9.36 -14.92
CA SER A 705 -45.53 -10.51 -15.37
C SER A 705 -45.51 -11.67 -14.36
N GLN A 706 -46.20 -12.76 -14.76
CA GLN A 706 -46.03 -14.08 -14.09
C GLN A 706 -44.55 -14.48 -14.14
N SER A 707 -44.11 -15.14 -13.07
CA SER A 707 -42.77 -15.70 -12.90
C SER A 707 -42.40 -16.70 -13.99
N LEU A 708 -41.14 -16.73 -14.40
CA LEU A 708 -40.59 -17.75 -15.28
C LEU A 708 -40.24 -18.96 -14.42
N ILE A 709 -40.95 -20.08 -14.64
CA ILE A 709 -40.83 -21.30 -13.82
C ILE A 709 -40.54 -22.50 -14.72
N GLN A 710 -39.30 -23.00 -14.68
CA GLN A 710 -38.94 -24.26 -15.32
C GLN A 710 -37.73 -24.90 -14.60
N HIS A 711 -36.89 -24.14 -13.92
CA HIS A 711 -35.85 -24.70 -13.07
C HIS A 711 -36.45 -25.35 -11.84
N THR A 712 -35.88 -26.47 -11.42
CA THR A 712 -36.34 -27.23 -10.27
C THR A 712 -35.60 -26.93 -8.98
N ARG A 713 -34.53 -26.12 -9.08
CA ARG A 713 -33.67 -25.68 -7.99
C ARG A 713 -33.20 -24.23 -8.22
N ALA A 714 -32.47 -23.69 -7.26
CA ALA A 714 -32.01 -22.30 -7.27
C ALA A 714 -31.38 -21.85 -8.62
N VAL A 715 -31.76 -20.67 -9.07
CA VAL A 715 -31.18 -20.00 -10.23
C VAL A 715 -29.95 -19.24 -9.76
N THR A 716 -28.77 -19.70 -10.16
CA THR A 716 -27.46 -19.21 -9.70
C THR A 716 -26.91 -18.05 -10.52
N SER A 717 -27.31 -17.94 -11.80
CA SER A 717 -26.78 -16.92 -12.70
C SER A 717 -27.81 -16.57 -13.77
N LEU A 718 -27.88 -15.30 -14.10
CA LEU A 718 -28.70 -14.70 -15.15
C LEU A 718 -27.86 -13.81 -16.05
N ALA A 719 -28.10 -13.86 -17.37
CA ALA A 719 -27.53 -12.93 -18.33
C ALA A 719 -28.52 -12.63 -19.44
N PHE A 720 -28.68 -11.35 -19.79
CA PHE A 720 -29.39 -10.96 -21.02
C PHE A 720 -28.46 -11.05 -22.23
N SER A 721 -29.01 -11.41 -23.39
CA SER A 721 -28.29 -11.25 -24.66
C SER A 721 -28.06 -9.77 -24.95
N PRO A 722 -27.00 -9.41 -25.70
CA PRO A 722 -26.68 -8.00 -26.00
C PRO A 722 -27.80 -7.24 -26.72
N ASP A 723 -28.64 -7.93 -27.51
CA ASP A 723 -29.81 -7.38 -28.17
C ASP A 723 -31.08 -7.32 -27.30
N GLY A 724 -31.00 -7.84 -26.08
CA GLY A 724 -32.08 -7.88 -25.09
C GLY A 724 -33.23 -8.83 -25.40
N LYS A 725 -33.13 -9.66 -26.46
CA LYS A 725 -34.23 -10.58 -26.83
C LYS A 725 -34.25 -11.87 -26.01
N LEU A 726 -33.07 -12.30 -25.55
CA LEU A 726 -32.91 -13.54 -24.79
C LEU A 726 -32.45 -13.25 -23.36
N LEU A 727 -32.90 -14.14 -22.45
CA LEU A 727 -32.33 -14.24 -21.11
C LEU A 727 -31.83 -15.70 -20.94
N ALA A 728 -30.59 -15.87 -20.51
CA ALA A 728 -30.05 -17.15 -20.13
C ALA A 728 -30.06 -17.29 -18.61
N SER A 729 -30.41 -18.48 -18.14
CA SER A 729 -30.38 -18.84 -16.71
C SER A 729 -29.63 -20.13 -16.49
N GLY A 730 -28.71 -20.13 -15.52
CA GLY A 730 -28.02 -21.33 -15.00
C GLY A 730 -28.55 -21.70 -13.62
N SER A 731 -28.55 -22.98 -13.28
CA SER A 731 -29.17 -23.45 -12.05
C SER A 731 -28.39 -24.59 -11.35
N VAL A 732 -28.70 -24.75 -10.06
CA VAL A 732 -28.32 -25.91 -9.23
C VAL A 732 -28.86 -27.21 -9.79
N ASP A 733 -29.92 -27.19 -10.62
CA ASP A 733 -30.48 -28.39 -11.27
C ASP A 733 -29.62 -28.87 -12.47
N GLN A 734 -28.42 -28.31 -12.68
CA GLN A 734 -27.43 -28.69 -13.70
C GLN A 734 -27.85 -28.32 -15.15
N THR A 735 -28.90 -27.54 -15.31
CA THR A 735 -29.40 -27.12 -16.63
C THR A 735 -29.20 -25.62 -16.89
N ILE A 736 -29.19 -25.27 -18.17
CA ILE A 736 -29.28 -23.89 -18.66
C ILE A 736 -30.59 -23.76 -19.44
N ILE A 737 -31.33 -22.69 -19.23
CA ILE A 737 -32.54 -22.38 -19.99
C ILE A 737 -32.36 -21.06 -20.69
N LEU A 738 -32.70 -21.01 -21.97
CA LEU A 738 -32.83 -19.80 -22.77
C LEU A 738 -34.30 -19.38 -22.79
N TRP A 739 -34.58 -18.14 -22.45
CA TRP A 739 -35.92 -17.58 -22.40
C TRP A 739 -36.05 -16.50 -23.46
N ASP A 740 -37.16 -16.50 -24.20
CA ASP A 740 -37.54 -15.36 -25.03
C ASP A 740 -38.14 -14.28 -24.11
N VAL A 741 -37.54 -13.11 -24.10
CA VAL A 741 -37.90 -12.01 -23.18
C VAL A 741 -39.28 -11.43 -23.50
N ALA A 742 -39.67 -11.38 -24.77
CA ALA A 742 -40.92 -10.80 -25.23
C ALA A 742 -42.11 -11.74 -24.92
N THR A 743 -41.94 -13.04 -25.22
CA THR A 743 -43.01 -14.03 -25.00
C THR A 743 -42.95 -14.61 -23.58
N ARG A 744 -41.79 -14.52 -22.90
CA ARG A 744 -41.51 -15.06 -21.56
C ARG A 744 -41.65 -16.60 -21.50
N GLN A 745 -41.42 -17.26 -22.62
CA GLN A 745 -41.43 -18.69 -22.73
C GLN A 745 -40.01 -19.23 -22.88
N PRO A 746 -39.73 -20.44 -22.39
CA PRO A 746 -38.46 -21.09 -22.65
C PRO A 746 -38.34 -21.42 -24.14
N ILE A 747 -37.13 -21.28 -24.68
CA ILE A 747 -36.81 -21.64 -26.06
C ILE A 747 -36.33 -23.07 -26.12
N GLY A 748 -37.29 -24.01 -26.43
CA GLY A 748 -37.06 -25.45 -26.50
C GLY A 748 -36.68 -26.07 -25.15
N ASP A 749 -36.11 -27.28 -25.19
CA ASP A 749 -35.72 -28.02 -23.97
C ASP A 749 -34.54 -27.38 -23.24
N PRO A 750 -34.43 -27.54 -21.92
CA PRO A 750 -33.23 -27.09 -21.17
C PRO A 750 -31.95 -27.68 -21.76
N LEU A 751 -30.89 -26.85 -21.88
CA LEU A 751 -29.58 -27.29 -22.34
C LEU A 751 -28.95 -28.18 -21.25
N LYS A 752 -28.53 -29.39 -21.65
CA LYS A 752 -27.91 -30.38 -20.77
C LYS A 752 -26.51 -30.72 -21.26
N GLY A 753 -25.52 -30.70 -20.39
CA GLY A 753 -24.13 -30.97 -20.71
C GLY A 753 -23.26 -30.97 -19.46
N HIS A 754 -23.64 -30.20 -18.48
CA HIS A 754 -22.99 -30.18 -17.18
C HIS A 754 -23.53 -31.30 -16.26
N THR A 755 -22.61 -31.84 -15.44
CA THR A 755 -22.90 -32.85 -14.41
C THR A 755 -22.93 -32.30 -12.99
N GLY A 756 -22.65 -31.02 -12.84
CA GLY A 756 -22.71 -30.27 -11.60
C GLY A 756 -23.54 -28.97 -11.74
N THR A 757 -23.71 -28.24 -10.64
CA THR A 757 -24.37 -26.92 -10.62
C THR A 757 -23.80 -25.99 -11.69
N VAL A 758 -24.64 -25.41 -12.52
CA VAL A 758 -24.25 -24.35 -13.43
C VAL A 758 -24.19 -23.04 -12.63
N GLN A 759 -22.98 -22.58 -12.30
CA GLN A 759 -22.79 -21.46 -11.37
C GLN A 759 -22.78 -20.10 -12.08
N SER A 760 -22.38 -20.05 -13.34
CA SER A 760 -22.26 -18.80 -14.11
C SER A 760 -22.63 -19.01 -15.57
N VAL A 761 -23.31 -18.00 -16.14
CA VAL A 761 -23.62 -17.92 -17.58
C VAL A 761 -23.21 -16.55 -18.10
N SER A 762 -22.66 -16.46 -19.32
CA SER A 762 -22.24 -15.21 -19.96
C SER A 762 -22.42 -15.29 -21.47
N PHE A 763 -23.11 -14.31 -22.07
CA PHE A 763 -23.20 -14.19 -23.53
C PHE A 763 -21.94 -13.58 -24.11
N SER A 764 -21.55 -14.01 -25.31
CA SER A 764 -20.57 -13.31 -26.12
C SER A 764 -21.11 -11.93 -26.54
N PRO A 765 -20.26 -10.93 -26.77
CA PRO A 765 -20.69 -9.58 -27.16
C PRO A 765 -21.51 -9.54 -28.47
N ASP A 766 -21.31 -10.51 -29.37
CA ASP A 766 -22.10 -10.65 -30.60
C ASP A 766 -23.41 -11.43 -30.40
N GLY A 767 -23.66 -11.94 -29.20
CA GLY A 767 -24.85 -12.70 -28.82
C GLY A 767 -24.95 -14.10 -29.41
N LYS A 768 -23.94 -14.59 -30.17
CA LYS A 768 -24.01 -15.89 -30.87
C LYS A 768 -23.55 -17.05 -30.01
N SER A 769 -22.75 -16.80 -29.00
CA SER A 769 -22.23 -17.81 -28.10
C SER A 769 -22.64 -17.54 -26.67
N LEU A 770 -22.79 -18.62 -25.88
CA LEU A 770 -23.01 -18.56 -24.44
C LEU A 770 -21.93 -19.41 -23.76
N ALA A 771 -21.21 -18.84 -22.81
CA ALA A 771 -20.29 -19.56 -21.95
C ALA A 771 -20.97 -19.95 -20.64
N THR A 772 -20.71 -21.14 -20.14
CA THR A 772 -21.25 -21.65 -18.88
C THR A 772 -20.15 -22.28 -18.05
N GLY A 773 -20.06 -21.90 -16.78
CA GLY A 773 -19.13 -22.46 -15.80
C GLY A 773 -19.86 -23.28 -14.74
N SER A 774 -19.30 -24.43 -14.37
CA SER A 774 -19.97 -25.38 -13.50
C SER A 774 -19.11 -25.95 -12.37
N PHE A 775 -19.78 -26.42 -11.35
CA PHE A 775 -19.20 -27.16 -10.24
C PHE A 775 -18.69 -28.58 -10.64
N ASP A 776 -18.88 -29.00 -11.90
CA ASP A 776 -18.20 -30.14 -12.49
C ASP A 776 -16.79 -29.85 -13.00
N HIS A 777 -16.22 -28.67 -12.67
CA HIS A 777 -14.89 -28.19 -13.02
C HIS A 777 -14.71 -27.85 -14.51
N THR A 778 -15.81 -27.81 -15.29
CA THR A 778 -15.77 -27.56 -16.73
C THR A 778 -16.38 -26.21 -17.11
N ILE A 779 -15.93 -25.69 -18.25
CA ILE A 779 -16.57 -24.60 -18.96
C ILE A 779 -17.05 -25.15 -20.31
N LEU A 780 -18.31 -24.86 -20.66
CA LEU A 780 -18.89 -25.21 -21.95
C LEU A 780 -19.20 -23.94 -22.73
N LEU A 781 -18.94 -23.97 -24.03
CA LEU A 781 -19.40 -22.95 -24.97
C LEU A 781 -20.58 -23.52 -25.77
N TRP A 782 -21.64 -22.74 -25.90
CA TRP A 782 -22.85 -23.10 -26.61
C TRP A 782 -23.08 -22.16 -27.77
N ASN A 783 -23.50 -22.69 -28.90
CA ASN A 783 -24.04 -21.90 -29.99
C ASN A 783 -25.51 -21.56 -29.62
N VAL A 784 -25.84 -20.26 -29.56
CA VAL A 784 -27.14 -19.79 -29.08
C VAL A 784 -28.28 -20.19 -30.02
N GLU A 785 -28.04 -20.13 -31.33
CA GLU A 785 -29.04 -20.45 -32.35
C GLU A 785 -29.32 -21.98 -32.45
N THR A 786 -28.25 -22.77 -32.56
CA THR A 786 -28.38 -24.23 -32.71
C THR A 786 -28.54 -24.92 -31.37
N ARG A 787 -28.24 -24.27 -30.25
CA ARG A 787 -28.28 -24.80 -28.89
C ARG A 787 -27.38 -26.02 -28.67
N GLN A 788 -26.32 -26.14 -29.47
CA GLN A 788 -25.32 -27.21 -29.38
C GLN A 788 -24.04 -26.73 -28.74
N ILE A 789 -23.29 -27.61 -28.11
CA ILE A 789 -21.97 -27.33 -27.54
C ILE A 789 -20.99 -27.06 -28.68
N ILE A 790 -20.21 -26.00 -28.58
CA ILE A 790 -19.15 -25.65 -29.50
C ILE A 790 -17.82 -26.25 -28.98
N GLY A 791 -17.27 -27.19 -29.73
CA GLY A 791 -15.98 -27.83 -29.41
C GLY A 791 -16.03 -28.78 -28.24
N ASN A 792 -14.96 -28.84 -27.45
CA ASN A 792 -14.84 -29.74 -26.29
C ASN A 792 -14.99 -28.96 -24.96
N PRO A 793 -15.32 -29.64 -23.86
CA PRO A 793 -15.26 -29.00 -22.55
C PRO A 793 -13.88 -28.42 -22.25
N MET A 794 -13.83 -27.14 -21.78
CA MET A 794 -12.60 -26.49 -21.41
C MET A 794 -12.21 -26.90 -19.99
N LEU A 795 -11.06 -27.57 -19.86
CA LEU A 795 -10.60 -28.24 -18.65
C LEU A 795 -9.23 -27.67 -18.24
N ALA A 796 -9.17 -26.87 -17.19
CA ALA A 796 -7.92 -26.41 -16.58
C ALA A 796 -8.08 -26.07 -15.11
N HIS A 797 -9.32 -25.81 -14.65
CA HIS A 797 -9.57 -25.67 -13.22
C HIS A 797 -9.51 -27.05 -12.54
N THR A 798 -8.85 -27.08 -11.36
CA THR A 798 -8.74 -28.30 -10.54
C THR A 798 -9.86 -28.43 -9.52
N ASP A 799 -10.68 -27.42 -9.36
CA ASP A 799 -11.89 -27.40 -8.54
C ASP A 799 -13.02 -26.68 -9.31
N ARG A 800 -14.15 -26.47 -8.68
CA ARG A 800 -15.38 -25.89 -9.21
C ARG A 800 -15.16 -24.56 -9.91
N VAL A 801 -15.76 -24.36 -11.08
CA VAL A 801 -15.80 -23.06 -11.77
C VAL A 801 -16.95 -22.24 -11.19
N SER A 802 -16.63 -21.07 -10.65
CA SER A 802 -17.58 -20.18 -9.96
C SER A 802 -18.12 -19.06 -10.87
N SER A 803 -17.31 -18.57 -11.81
CA SER A 803 -17.67 -17.43 -12.66
C SER A 803 -16.99 -17.52 -14.01
N VAL A 804 -17.69 -17.06 -15.07
CA VAL A 804 -17.16 -16.89 -16.41
C VAL A 804 -17.59 -15.54 -16.98
N ALA A 805 -16.71 -14.87 -17.72
CA ALA A 805 -16.97 -13.58 -18.35
C ALA A 805 -16.24 -13.48 -19.69
N PHE A 806 -16.94 -13.04 -20.75
CA PHE A 806 -16.33 -12.70 -22.04
C PHE A 806 -15.62 -11.34 -21.98
N SER A 807 -14.51 -11.22 -22.71
CA SER A 807 -13.93 -9.91 -23.01
C SER A 807 -14.87 -9.10 -23.90
N PRO A 808 -14.81 -7.76 -23.83
CA PRO A 808 -15.71 -6.90 -24.63
C PRO A 808 -15.58 -7.07 -26.14
N ASP A 809 -14.42 -7.53 -26.64
CA ASP A 809 -14.18 -7.87 -28.05
C ASP A 809 -14.59 -9.31 -28.41
N GLY A 810 -14.96 -10.14 -27.41
CA GLY A 810 -15.38 -11.52 -27.57
C GLY A 810 -14.25 -12.50 -27.91
N THR A 811 -12.98 -12.06 -27.91
CA THR A 811 -11.85 -12.91 -28.29
C THR A 811 -11.35 -13.76 -27.13
N GLN A 812 -11.55 -13.29 -25.90
CA GLN A 812 -11.12 -13.98 -24.69
C GLN A 812 -12.29 -14.28 -23.75
N LEU A 813 -12.10 -15.28 -22.90
CA LEU A 813 -12.97 -15.62 -21.80
C LEU A 813 -12.14 -15.67 -20.53
N ALA A 814 -12.60 -15.08 -19.45
CA ALA A 814 -12.04 -15.26 -18.11
C ALA A 814 -12.89 -16.25 -17.32
N SER A 815 -12.25 -17.13 -16.57
CA SER A 815 -12.93 -18.03 -15.61
C SER A 815 -12.28 -17.96 -14.25
N ALA A 816 -13.10 -18.02 -13.20
CA ALA A 816 -12.66 -18.06 -11.81
C ALA A 816 -13.09 -19.40 -11.18
N GLY A 817 -12.27 -19.89 -10.25
CA GLY A 817 -12.51 -21.20 -9.64
C GLY A 817 -12.26 -21.27 -8.13
N TYR A 818 -12.74 -22.37 -7.55
CA TYR A 818 -12.52 -22.73 -6.15
C TYR A 818 -11.08 -23.22 -5.90
N ASP A 819 -10.29 -23.38 -6.95
CA ASP A 819 -8.84 -23.61 -6.91
C ASP A 819 -8.00 -22.32 -6.71
N ASN A 820 -8.67 -21.22 -6.36
CA ASN A 820 -8.10 -19.87 -6.11
C ASN A 820 -7.52 -19.19 -7.36
N ASN A 821 -7.73 -19.77 -8.55
CA ASN A 821 -7.16 -19.32 -9.81
C ASN A 821 -8.18 -18.57 -10.67
N ILE A 822 -7.65 -17.70 -11.51
CA ILE A 822 -8.36 -17.16 -12.66
C ILE A 822 -7.60 -17.63 -13.91
N ILE A 823 -8.33 -18.11 -14.91
CA ILE A 823 -7.76 -18.58 -16.17
C ILE A 823 -8.33 -17.76 -17.32
N LEU A 824 -7.45 -17.26 -18.17
CA LEU A 824 -7.81 -16.60 -19.43
C LEU A 824 -7.76 -17.63 -20.55
N TRP A 825 -8.74 -17.58 -21.44
CA TRP A 825 -8.91 -18.51 -22.54
C TRP A 825 -9.03 -17.75 -23.85
N ASP A 826 -8.43 -18.27 -24.89
CA ASP A 826 -8.73 -17.89 -26.26
C ASP A 826 -10.02 -18.58 -26.71
N VAL A 827 -11.04 -17.82 -27.02
CA VAL A 827 -12.38 -18.34 -27.34
C VAL A 827 -12.39 -19.22 -28.58
N LYS A 828 -11.60 -18.86 -29.61
CA LYS A 828 -11.53 -19.58 -30.87
C LYS A 828 -10.86 -20.94 -30.75
N SER A 829 -9.75 -21.00 -30.06
CA SER A 829 -8.99 -22.25 -29.88
C SER A 829 -9.43 -23.06 -28.66
N GLN A 830 -10.18 -22.45 -27.74
CA GLN A 830 -10.62 -23.02 -26.46
C GLN A 830 -9.43 -23.44 -25.57
N LYS A 831 -8.29 -22.77 -25.69
CA LYS A 831 -7.07 -23.04 -24.92
C LYS A 831 -6.77 -21.93 -23.94
N PRO A 832 -6.15 -22.26 -22.79
CA PRO A 832 -5.67 -21.24 -21.87
C PRO A 832 -4.65 -20.32 -22.53
N ILE A 833 -4.73 -19.02 -22.21
CA ILE A 833 -3.77 -17.99 -22.60
C ILE A 833 -2.80 -17.78 -21.44
N GLY A 834 -1.57 -18.22 -21.59
CA GLY A 834 -0.57 -18.11 -20.51
C GLY A 834 -0.82 -19.03 -19.32
N GLY A 835 -0.28 -18.69 -18.16
CA GLY A 835 -0.52 -19.37 -16.90
C GLY A 835 -1.72 -18.80 -16.14
N PRO A 836 -2.21 -19.50 -15.10
CA PRO A 836 -3.25 -18.99 -14.22
C PRO A 836 -2.82 -17.69 -13.54
N LEU A 837 -3.75 -16.77 -13.33
CA LEU A 837 -3.55 -15.58 -12.51
C LEU A 837 -3.67 -15.99 -11.04
N ILE A 838 -2.55 -15.94 -10.30
CA ILE A 838 -2.44 -16.46 -8.93
C ILE A 838 -2.07 -15.31 -7.99
N ARG A 839 -2.99 -14.91 -7.12
CA ARG A 839 -2.74 -13.96 -6.02
C ARG A 839 -3.79 -14.07 -4.90
N HIS A 840 -5.02 -14.51 -5.23
CA HIS A 840 -6.00 -14.78 -4.18
C HIS A 840 -5.54 -15.93 -3.29
N THR A 841 -5.78 -15.78 -1.99
CA THR A 841 -5.39 -16.77 -0.98
C THR A 841 -6.51 -17.75 -0.66
N ASP A 842 -7.71 -17.54 -1.22
CA ASP A 842 -8.89 -18.40 -1.08
C ASP A 842 -9.71 -18.33 -2.38
N LYS A 843 -10.78 -19.13 -2.46
CA LYS A 843 -11.63 -19.32 -3.64
C LYS A 843 -12.06 -18.03 -4.29
N VAL A 844 -11.90 -17.94 -5.61
CA VAL A 844 -12.41 -16.81 -6.39
C VAL A 844 -13.85 -17.07 -6.77
N LEU A 845 -14.76 -16.16 -6.41
CA LEU A 845 -16.19 -16.34 -6.62
C LEU A 845 -16.75 -15.64 -7.85
N SER A 846 -16.14 -14.51 -8.25
CA SER A 846 -16.63 -13.67 -9.34
C SER A 846 -15.48 -13.05 -10.11
N VAL A 847 -15.61 -12.95 -11.43
CA VAL A 847 -14.66 -12.29 -12.32
C VAL A 847 -15.42 -11.49 -13.39
N THR A 848 -14.88 -10.32 -13.76
CA THR A 848 -15.45 -9.45 -14.80
C THR A 848 -14.36 -8.67 -15.52
N PHE A 849 -14.53 -8.43 -16.83
CA PHE A 849 -13.66 -7.53 -17.59
C PHE A 849 -14.10 -6.06 -17.44
N SER A 850 -13.12 -5.14 -17.50
CA SER A 850 -13.42 -3.73 -17.75
C SER A 850 -13.98 -3.53 -19.16
N PRO A 851 -14.79 -2.47 -19.41
CA PRO A 851 -15.39 -2.23 -20.72
C PRO A 851 -14.39 -2.02 -21.86
N ASP A 852 -13.17 -1.57 -21.56
CA ASP A 852 -12.07 -1.43 -22.52
C ASP A 852 -11.26 -2.73 -22.74
N GLY A 853 -11.59 -3.79 -22.00
CA GLY A 853 -10.94 -5.10 -22.08
C GLY A 853 -9.52 -5.14 -21.50
N LYS A 854 -9.00 -4.05 -20.95
CA LYS A 854 -7.61 -3.98 -20.47
C LYS A 854 -7.43 -4.51 -19.06
N MET A 855 -8.48 -4.47 -18.25
CA MET A 855 -8.45 -4.93 -16.86
C MET A 855 -9.45 -6.05 -16.61
N LEU A 856 -9.15 -6.88 -15.60
CA LEU A 856 -10.09 -7.76 -14.93
C LEU A 856 -10.24 -7.33 -13.48
N ALA A 857 -11.42 -7.56 -12.91
CA ALA A 857 -11.65 -7.52 -11.47
C ALA A 857 -12.11 -8.89 -11.00
N SER A 858 -11.64 -9.30 -9.83
CA SER A 858 -12.04 -10.57 -9.20
C SER A 858 -12.36 -10.39 -7.72
N GLY A 859 -13.41 -11.10 -7.25
CA GLY A 859 -13.83 -11.13 -5.85
C GLY A 859 -13.68 -12.52 -5.25
N SER A 860 -13.24 -12.61 -4.00
CA SER A 860 -12.84 -13.88 -3.37
C SER A 860 -13.33 -14.06 -1.94
N LEU A 861 -13.29 -15.34 -1.48
CA LEU A 861 -13.46 -15.72 -0.08
C LEU A 861 -12.39 -15.11 0.84
N ASP A 862 -11.25 -14.68 0.30
CA ASP A 862 -10.21 -13.96 1.05
C ASP A 862 -10.60 -12.52 1.43
N LYS A 863 -11.86 -12.12 1.13
CA LYS A 863 -12.48 -10.81 1.47
C LYS A 863 -11.93 -9.64 0.66
N THR A 864 -11.19 -9.91 -0.40
CA THR A 864 -10.55 -8.87 -1.23
C THR A 864 -11.11 -8.85 -2.65
N VAL A 865 -10.95 -7.69 -3.30
CA VAL A 865 -11.07 -7.55 -4.74
C VAL A 865 -9.68 -7.30 -5.30
N ILE A 866 -9.30 -8.03 -6.36
CA ILE A 866 -8.02 -7.82 -7.05
C ILE A 866 -8.30 -7.33 -8.48
N LEU A 867 -7.53 -6.31 -8.88
CA LEU A 867 -7.49 -5.82 -10.25
C LEU A 867 -6.31 -6.47 -10.98
N TRP A 868 -6.50 -6.85 -12.24
CA TRP A 868 -5.51 -7.51 -13.06
C TRP A 868 -5.36 -6.81 -14.40
N ASP A 869 -4.15 -6.72 -14.88
CA ASP A 869 -3.84 -6.29 -16.23
C ASP A 869 -3.93 -7.49 -17.18
N VAL A 870 -4.81 -7.40 -18.16
CA VAL A 870 -5.12 -8.51 -19.08
C VAL A 870 -3.93 -8.83 -20.00
N GLN A 871 -3.15 -7.83 -20.39
CA GLN A 871 -2.04 -8.02 -21.31
C GLN A 871 -0.82 -8.64 -20.61
N SER A 872 -0.47 -8.15 -19.43
CA SER A 872 0.71 -8.63 -18.70
C SER A 872 0.44 -9.82 -17.79
N HIS A 873 -0.84 -10.12 -17.54
CA HIS A 873 -1.30 -11.15 -16.57
C HIS A 873 -0.84 -10.85 -15.13
N GLN A 874 -0.55 -9.59 -14.80
CA GLN A 874 -0.10 -9.19 -13.48
C GLN A 874 -1.20 -8.45 -12.71
N PRO A 875 -1.21 -8.53 -11.37
CA PRO A 875 -2.12 -7.73 -10.57
C PRO A 875 -1.74 -6.24 -10.66
N ILE A 876 -2.76 -5.38 -10.64
CA ILE A 876 -2.62 -3.91 -10.61
C ILE A 876 -2.73 -3.46 -9.15
N GLY A 877 -1.60 -3.18 -8.53
CA GLY A 877 -1.54 -2.72 -7.15
C GLY A 877 -1.87 -3.81 -6.11
N ASP A 878 -2.05 -3.38 -4.87
CA ASP A 878 -2.43 -4.25 -3.78
C ASP A 878 -3.93 -4.59 -3.80
N PRO A 879 -4.34 -5.75 -3.25
CA PRO A 879 -5.75 -6.11 -3.15
C PRO A 879 -6.58 -5.02 -2.48
N LEU A 880 -7.71 -4.66 -3.06
CA LEU A 880 -8.66 -3.73 -2.50
C LEU A 880 -9.34 -4.37 -1.28
N LYS A 881 -9.14 -3.76 -0.12
CA LYS A 881 -9.67 -4.22 1.17
C LYS A 881 -10.78 -3.29 1.64
N GLY A 882 -11.84 -3.85 2.21
CA GLY A 882 -12.97 -3.07 2.71
C GLY A 882 -14.09 -3.95 3.22
N HIS A 883 -14.32 -5.07 2.58
CA HIS A 883 -15.26 -6.07 3.05
C HIS A 883 -14.73 -6.83 4.28
N SER A 884 -15.60 -7.06 5.24
CA SER A 884 -15.28 -7.85 6.44
C SER A 884 -15.51 -9.35 6.25
N ASN A 885 -16.17 -9.74 5.15
CA ASN A 885 -16.48 -11.13 4.79
C ASN A 885 -16.31 -11.34 3.27
N TYR A 886 -16.65 -12.52 2.77
CA TYR A 886 -16.45 -12.98 1.39
C TYR A 886 -17.04 -12.02 0.36
N VAL A 887 -16.31 -11.75 -0.71
CA VAL A 887 -16.80 -10.99 -1.87
C VAL A 887 -17.47 -11.95 -2.85
N THR A 888 -18.78 -11.81 -3.01
CA THR A 888 -19.61 -12.74 -3.79
C THR A 888 -19.74 -12.36 -5.25
N SER A 889 -19.73 -11.06 -5.55
CA SER A 889 -19.99 -10.53 -6.89
C SER A 889 -19.18 -9.27 -7.13
N VAL A 890 -18.60 -9.12 -8.33
CA VAL A 890 -17.93 -7.89 -8.79
C VAL A 890 -18.40 -7.56 -10.20
N ILE A 891 -18.58 -6.26 -10.49
CA ILE A 891 -18.98 -5.77 -11.82
C ILE A 891 -18.49 -4.35 -12.07
N PHE A 892 -17.94 -4.08 -13.26
CA PHE A 892 -17.62 -2.72 -13.72
C PHE A 892 -18.87 -1.99 -14.21
N SER A 893 -18.91 -0.66 -14.03
CA SER A 893 -19.82 0.22 -14.75
C SER A 893 -19.49 0.22 -16.24
N SER A 894 -20.46 0.54 -17.10
CA SER A 894 -20.28 0.50 -18.57
C SER A 894 -19.29 1.52 -19.12
N ASP A 895 -18.95 2.57 -18.34
CA ASP A 895 -17.90 3.56 -18.65
C ASP A 895 -16.54 3.20 -18.04
N GLY A 896 -16.45 2.12 -17.26
CA GLY A 896 -15.24 1.66 -16.60
C GLY A 896 -14.76 2.51 -15.42
N LYS A 897 -15.52 3.56 -15.05
CA LYS A 897 -15.11 4.50 -13.99
C LYS A 897 -15.48 4.05 -12.58
N MET A 898 -16.34 3.06 -12.46
CA MET A 898 -16.72 2.46 -11.17
C MET A 898 -16.63 0.94 -11.24
N LEU A 899 -16.36 0.33 -10.10
CA LEU A 899 -16.49 -1.10 -9.86
C LEU A 899 -17.38 -1.29 -8.64
N ALA A 900 -18.38 -2.16 -8.72
CA ALA A 900 -19.19 -2.54 -7.58
C ALA A 900 -18.78 -3.93 -7.09
N SER A 901 -18.74 -4.11 -5.77
CA SER A 901 -18.57 -5.42 -5.14
C SER A 901 -19.63 -5.65 -4.07
N GLY A 902 -20.26 -6.84 -4.09
CA GLY A 902 -21.21 -7.29 -3.08
C GLY A 902 -20.58 -8.36 -2.18
N SER A 903 -21.00 -8.43 -0.91
CA SER A 903 -20.36 -9.30 0.07
C SER A 903 -21.35 -9.97 1.02
N VAL A 904 -20.89 -11.08 1.59
CA VAL A 904 -21.54 -11.80 2.70
C VAL A 904 -21.65 -10.93 3.96
N ASP A 905 -20.91 -9.84 4.07
CA ASP A 905 -21.06 -8.88 5.17
C ASP A 905 -22.32 -8.00 5.08
N GLY A 906 -23.15 -8.19 4.08
CA GLY A 906 -24.39 -7.42 3.87
C GLY A 906 -24.15 -6.04 3.24
N THR A 907 -22.94 -5.74 2.79
CA THR A 907 -22.60 -4.44 2.18
C THR A 907 -22.31 -4.55 0.69
N VAL A 908 -22.50 -3.44 0.00
CA VAL A 908 -21.99 -3.21 -1.34
C VAL A 908 -20.96 -2.10 -1.28
N ILE A 909 -19.79 -2.28 -1.91
CA ILE A 909 -18.79 -1.21 -2.03
C ILE A 909 -18.72 -0.77 -3.48
N LEU A 910 -18.85 0.54 -3.70
CA LEU A 910 -18.55 1.20 -4.96
C LEU A 910 -17.10 1.71 -4.93
N TRP A 911 -16.27 1.19 -5.81
CA TRP A 911 -14.86 1.56 -5.96
C TRP A 911 -14.71 2.56 -7.10
N ASP A 912 -13.97 3.63 -6.85
CA ASP A 912 -13.57 4.59 -7.87
C ASP A 912 -12.44 3.99 -8.73
N MET A 913 -12.72 3.83 -10.02
CA MET A 913 -11.79 3.29 -11.01
C MET A 913 -11.33 4.34 -12.02
N ASP A 914 -11.71 5.63 -11.85
CA ASP A 914 -11.31 6.73 -12.72
C ASP A 914 -9.88 7.22 -12.37
N PRO A 915 -8.87 7.01 -13.24
CA PRO A 915 -7.51 7.47 -12.98
C PRO A 915 -7.39 8.99 -12.77
N GLU A 916 -8.21 9.78 -13.43
CA GLU A 916 -8.25 11.25 -13.23
C GLU A 916 -8.70 11.61 -11.81
N SER A 917 -9.69 10.89 -11.29
CA SER A 917 -10.10 11.01 -9.90
C SER A 917 -8.97 10.60 -8.93
N TRP A 918 -8.20 9.57 -9.27
CA TRP A 918 -7.03 9.17 -8.46
C TRP A 918 -5.95 10.25 -8.43
N ILE A 919 -5.66 10.87 -9.58
CA ILE A 919 -4.73 12.01 -9.65
C ILE A 919 -5.23 13.15 -8.78
N GLN A 920 -6.50 13.55 -8.92
CA GLN A 920 -7.09 14.63 -8.11
C GLN A 920 -6.99 14.33 -6.61
N LYS A 921 -7.37 13.12 -6.17
CA LYS A 921 -7.27 12.69 -4.77
C LYS A 921 -5.82 12.67 -4.29
N THR A 922 -4.90 12.23 -5.14
CA THR A 922 -3.46 12.20 -4.83
C THR A 922 -2.91 13.62 -4.67
N CYS A 923 -3.23 14.51 -5.60
CA CYS A 923 -2.85 15.93 -5.55
C CYS A 923 -3.47 16.66 -4.34
N GLN A 924 -4.75 16.40 -4.07
CA GLN A 924 -5.41 16.95 -2.88
C GLN A 924 -4.72 16.49 -1.60
N ARG A 925 -4.33 15.22 -1.54
CA ARG A 925 -3.62 14.66 -0.39
C ARG A 925 -2.21 15.24 -0.25
N ALA A 926 -1.47 15.39 -1.34
CA ALA A 926 -0.13 16.00 -1.36
C ALA A 926 -0.16 17.47 -0.94
N GLY A 927 -1.17 18.23 -1.34
CA GLY A 927 -1.37 19.63 -0.96
C GLY A 927 -0.35 20.62 -1.53
N ARG A 928 0.59 20.15 -2.37
CA ARG A 928 1.59 20.97 -3.05
C ARG A 928 2.12 20.31 -4.33
N ASN A 929 2.90 21.05 -5.08
CA ASN A 929 3.74 20.53 -6.16
C ASN A 929 5.15 20.16 -5.67
N PHE A 930 5.97 19.58 -6.54
CA PHE A 930 7.39 19.48 -6.30
C PHE A 930 8.00 20.88 -6.09
N THR A 931 8.95 21.00 -5.20
CA THR A 931 9.82 22.19 -5.16
C THR A 931 10.80 22.16 -6.34
N SER A 932 11.36 23.32 -6.71
CA SER A 932 12.36 23.39 -7.78
C SER A 932 13.60 22.50 -7.50
N ALA A 933 13.99 22.38 -6.23
CA ALA A 933 15.10 21.52 -5.82
C ALA A 933 14.78 20.03 -5.95
N GLU A 934 13.60 19.61 -5.49
CA GLU A 934 13.12 18.23 -5.67
C GLU A 934 12.96 17.88 -7.14
N TRP A 935 12.41 18.83 -7.95
CA TRP A 935 12.29 18.62 -9.39
C TRP A 935 13.66 18.43 -10.05
N ALA A 936 14.62 19.30 -9.74
CA ALA A 936 15.99 19.17 -10.27
C ALA A 936 16.67 17.85 -9.85
N GLN A 937 16.33 17.32 -8.67
CA GLN A 937 16.86 16.05 -8.18
C GLN A 937 16.28 14.85 -8.96
N TYR A 938 14.96 14.82 -9.17
CA TYR A 938 14.28 13.66 -9.76
C TYR A 938 14.08 13.78 -11.27
N PHE A 939 14.08 14.99 -11.83
CA PHE A 939 13.84 15.32 -13.24
C PHE A 939 14.92 16.26 -13.80
N PRO A 940 16.23 15.94 -13.68
CA PRO A 940 17.32 16.86 -13.98
C PRO A 940 17.40 17.33 -15.44
N GLN A 941 16.73 16.63 -16.37
CA GLN A 941 16.74 16.96 -17.80
C GLN A 941 15.38 17.50 -18.28
N GLU A 942 14.43 17.70 -17.38
CA GLU A 942 13.07 18.11 -17.71
C GLU A 942 12.79 19.52 -17.18
N THR A 943 12.10 20.32 -17.96
CA THR A 943 11.63 21.64 -17.51
C THR A 943 10.60 21.48 -16.41
N TYR A 944 10.73 22.29 -15.37
CA TYR A 944 9.77 22.30 -14.27
C TYR A 944 8.36 22.60 -14.77
N HIS A 945 7.39 21.81 -14.33
CA HIS A 945 5.96 22.08 -14.47
C HIS A 945 5.20 21.65 -13.20
N ASN A 946 3.98 22.12 -13.05
CA ASN A 946 3.15 21.73 -11.93
C ASN A 946 2.63 20.29 -12.09
N THR A 947 2.99 19.40 -11.16
CA THR A 947 2.47 18.02 -11.04
C THR A 947 0.99 18.02 -10.66
N CYS A 948 0.57 18.95 -9.83
CA CYS A 948 -0.80 19.10 -9.37
C CYS A 948 -1.39 20.42 -9.87
N PRO A 949 -2.66 20.44 -10.31
CA PRO A 949 -3.30 21.66 -10.83
C PRO A 949 -3.43 22.76 -9.78
#